data_694e70e5d15399e0b0c4e41394044ae7
#
_entry.id   694e70e5d15399e0b0c4e41394044ae7
#
_cell.length_a   1.000
_cell.length_b   1.000
_cell.length_c   1.000
_cell.angle_alpha   90.00
_cell.angle_beta   90.00
_cell.angle_gamma   90.00
#
_symmetry.space_group_name_H-M   'P 1'
#
loop_
_entity.id
_entity.type
_entity.pdbx_description
1 polymer ?
#
loop_
_entity_poly.entity_id
_entity_poly.type
_entity_poly.pdbx_seq_one_letter_code
_entity_poly.pdbx_strand_id
1 'polypeptide(L)'
;MKLSFLIVLLFSITTVFSQNSVVGEERDSPVVSKTANDGSIIKGTVIEESTGKPLPGVSIVVVGTKLSTLTNSDGSFSFRKMEAGKYNLQFSLFSFASKIISDVEVVNNEATTLTVSLSEMNGVLDEVVIKTVKAKTESVKSLLTMQKNSVRVSDGISAESIKRTPDKTASDVLKRISGASIQNNKFVIIRGLNDRYNTTYLNGSPLPSTEPDRKAFSFDIFPSNMLDNLVIYKTASPDLPGEFAGGVIEITTKATPDKNFQTIAIGTGYNTITTGKNQLYSHDIKSALPSYFPDVATFLALQRTHTENSIQQIASLAKTYQTDWNLDTKKFSPNTNFQYTLGRYFKFKAGESLGLVVSLSNSISNNYNETFRKTYDAPGVVVTDQLDQTYNVQKLSGAILNLALKINANNSFSFKNLYSISSESRVMDRNGSLSQESDPLWLTSTNRLFINNKIYTGQLAGDHFLPESKIKINWVGSFSDVRRDVPSERRNTYVYIKFDDGTMSTPTANFSINNVGADYPGSIYTQENKEYLYSTKVDVSKKFNFPKGYTTDIKIGGITQSRNRDFAARQLGYIPFNGNVGGVNYGNSTFSSAISTQTNATIFNSANMGILGPKLSGLTLYEGTKPNDTYKAESNLDAGYLMVDNIFDKWRLVWGARLENFSQHLISKYDSGIDVNVDVTQLDLLPSLNIIYSLTKKQNLRLSASKTLNRPEFRELAPFQFYDNATGRQREGNPDLKVTEIINGDLRYEFFPGKAQLFSVSAFYKDFKNPIEIQAQANNSDKYINAKSGTNYGMEIEYRTLASSMFGSENNKFLEDLTLFTNLSIIRSKVDISNVVNSANVQDTPMQGQSPYVFNAGLQYMNKELGWSFSANMNKIGNRIAIHGNQVQGDENPAFWEKSRILLDLQLAKFFLKDKLEFRFNVQNLLAQDLDFYQNNDLPGTEEIKGFKAFVNKVFTGDSQNKNGYNSHEDDLVWKTKFGPTLSLGVYYNF
;
A
#
# COMPACT_ATOMS: atom_id res chain seq x y z
N MET A 1 -29.30 9.09 -3.37
CA MET A 1 -30.16 9.02 -4.55
C MET A 1 -29.44 8.69 -5.86
N LYS A 2 -28.19 9.14 -6.13
CA LYS A 2 -27.45 8.79 -7.36
C LYS A 2 -26.86 7.36 -7.38
N LEU A 3 -26.68 6.71 -6.25
CA LEU A 3 -26.15 5.33 -6.16
C LEU A 3 -27.23 4.26 -6.41
N SER A 4 -28.50 4.57 -6.08
CA SER A 4 -29.63 3.66 -6.33
C SER A 4 -29.95 3.50 -7.81
N PHE A 5 -29.64 4.51 -8.63
CA PHE A 5 -29.85 4.46 -10.08
C PHE A 5 -28.84 3.57 -10.80
N LEU A 6 -27.60 3.52 -10.28
CA LEU A 6 -26.55 2.66 -10.85
C LEU A 6 -26.79 1.17 -10.57
N ILE A 7 -27.37 0.84 -9.42
CA ILE A 7 -27.72 -0.53 -9.02
C ILE A 7 -28.90 -1.06 -9.86
N VAL A 8 -29.89 -0.22 -10.17
CA VAL A 8 -31.02 -0.57 -11.02
C VAL A 8 -30.58 -0.80 -12.47
N LEU A 9 -29.62 -0.01 -12.99
CA LEU A 9 -29.07 -0.18 -14.33
C LEU A 9 -28.26 -1.48 -14.48
N LEU A 10 -27.55 -1.92 -13.46
CA LEU A 10 -26.80 -3.18 -13.44
C LEU A 10 -27.71 -4.41 -13.36
N PHE A 11 -28.86 -4.33 -12.69
CA PHE A 11 -29.84 -5.41 -12.65
C PHE A 11 -30.62 -5.52 -13.97
N SER A 12 -30.92 -4.42 -14.65
CA SER A 12 -31.62 -4.46 -15.94
C SER A 12 -30.76 -5.00 -17.09
N ILE A 13 -29.41 -4.84 -17.03
CA ILE A 13 -28.50 -5.46 -18.02
C ILE A 13 -28.43 -6.98 -17.89
N THR A 14 -28.58 -7.54 -16.67
CA THR A 14 -28.58 -9.00 -16.47
C THR A 14 -29.84 -9.69 -16.98
N THR A 15 -30.99 -9.00 -17.00
CA THR A 15 -32.25 -9.56 -17.51
C THR A 15 -32.38 -9.53 -19.02
N VAL A 16 -31.76 -8.57 -19.70
CA VAL A 16 -31.80 -8.46 -21.18
C VAL A 16 -30.91 -9.52 -21.86
N PHE A 17 -29.82 -9.99 -21.23
CA PHE A 17 -28.94 -11.01 -21.79
C PHE A 17 -29.34 -12.46 -21.43
N SER A 18 -30.36 -12.67 -20.58
CA SER A 18 -30.85 -13.99 -20.20
C SER A 18 -31.90 -14.58 -21.16
N GLN A 19 -32.41 -13.80 -22.11
CA GLN A 19 -33.52 -14.23 -22.98
C GLN A 19 -33.13 -14.75 -24.36
N ASN A 20 -31.83 -14.90 -24.69
CA ASN A 20 -31.41 -15.46 -25.96
C ASN A 20 -30.58 -16.75 -25.82
N SER A 21 -31.04 -17.72 -25.02
CA SER A 21 -30.62 -19.10 -25.15
C SER A 21 -31.70 -19.87 -25.90
N VAL A 22 -31.45 -20.13 -27.16
CA VAL A 22 -32.28 -20.96 -28.05
C VAL A 22 -32.39 -22.36 -27.47
N VAL A 23 -33.61 -22.79 -27.29
CA VAL A 23 -34.03 -24.17 -26.99
C VAL A 23 -33.55 -25.07 -28.12
N GLY A 24 -32.63 -25.96 -27.81
CA GLY A 24 -32.29 -27.12 -28.64
C GLY A 24 -32.98 -28.35 -28.04
N GLU A 25 -33.83 -28.95 -28.81
CA GLU A 25 -34.61 -30.16 -28.48
C GLU A 25 -33.73 -31.26 -27.90
N GLU A 26 -34.07 -31.73 -26.70
CA GLU A 26 -33.68 -33.04 -26.19
C GLU A 26 -34.38 -34.12 -27.01
N ARG A 27 -33.63 -34.91 -27.76
CA ARG A 27 -34.09 -36.24 -28.22
C ARG A 27 -33.61 -37.28 -27.21
N ASP A 28 -34.54 -37.86 -26.54
CA ASP A 28 -34.37 -39.09 -25.78
C ASP A 28 -33.62 -40.15 -26.63
N SER A 29 -32.50 -40.63 -26.07
CA SER A 29 -31.87 -41.86 -26.52
C SER A 29 -31.77 -42.85 -25.36
N PRO A 30 -32.08 -44.08 -25.55
CA PRO A 30 -32.27 -45.07 -24.47
C PRO A 30 -30.93 -45.42 -23.81
N VAL A 31 -30.98 -45.58 -22.48
CA VAL A 31 -29.90 -46.12 -21.67
C VAL A 31 -29.60 -47.56 -22.10
N VAL A 32 -28.50 -47.74 -22.83
CA VAL A 32 -27.92 -49.08 -23.10
C VAL A 32 -26.85 -49.33 -22.04
N SER A 33 -27.03 -50.35 -21.24
CA SER A 33 -26.04 -50.86 -20.30
C SER A 33 -24.78 -51.30 -21.06
N LYS A 34 -23.63 -50.61 -20.76
CA LYS A 34 -22.33 -50.94 -21.37
C LYS A 34 -21.72 -52.19 -20.72
N THR A 35 -21.69 -53.25 -21.45
CA THR A 35 -20.75 -54.38 -21.25
C THR A 35 -19.39 -53.95 -21.84
N ALA A 36 -18.34 -53.92 -21.00
CA ALA A 36 -16.98 -53.61 -21.43
C ALA A 36 -16.49 -54.69 -22.42
N ASN A 37 -16.29 -54.30 -23.68
CA ASN A 37 -15.67 -55.15 -24.70
C ASN A 37 -14.17 -54.91 -24.80
N ASP A 38 -13.36 -55.96 -24.77
CA ASP A 38 -11.88 -55.97 -24.59
C ASP A 38 -11.06 -55.68 -25.88
N GLY A 39 -11.68 -55.11 -26.95
CA GLY A 39 -11.20 -55.26 -28.30
C GLY A 39 -10.77 -54.00 -29.09
N SER A 40 -11.14 -52.78 -28.72
CA SER A 40 -10.85 -51.59 -29.53
C SER A 40 -9.45 -51.03 -29.22
N ILE A 41 -8.58 -50.94 -30.21
CA ILE A 41 -7.14 -50.56 -30.05
C ILE A 41 -6.76 -49.49 -31.07
N ILE A 42 -6.12 -48.43 -30.63
CA ILE A 42 -5.31 -47.58 -31.52
C ILE A 42 -3.87 -48.04 -31.39
N LYS A 43 -3.24 -48.42 -32.50
CA LYS A 43 -1.82 -48.78 -32.56
C LYS A 43 -1.12 -48.07 -33.73
N GLY A 44 0.17 -48.00 -33.69
CA GLY A 44 0.92 -47.41 -34.80
C GLY A 44 2.40 -47.34 -34.56
N THR A 45 3.09 -46.71 -35.52
CA THR A 45 4.52 -46.42 -35.44
C THR A 45 4.77 -44.96 -35.69
N VAL A 46 5.75 -44.41 -34.98
CA VAL A 46 6.22 -43.07 -35.21
C VAL A 46 7.62 -43.15 -35.80
N ILE A 47 7.84 -42.44 -36.91
CA ILE A 47 9.09 -42.44 -37.65
C ILE A 47 9.61 -40.99 -37.81
N GLU A 48 10.90 -40.85 -38.00
CA GLU A 48 11.52 -39.60 -38.38
C GLU A 48 11.25 -39.32 -39.87
N GLU A 49 10.78 -38.12 -40.19
CA GLU A 49 10.37 -37.77 -41.57
C GLU A 49 11.54 -37.74 -42.56
N SER A 50 12.73 -37.36 -42.12
CA SER A 50 13.92 -37.22 -42.95
C SER A 50 14.65 -38.54 -43.27
N THR A 51 14.62 -39.51 -42.30
CA THR A 51 15.40 -40.74 -42.38
C THR A 51 14.54 -42.00 -42.47
N GLY A 52 13.22 -41.90 -42.18
CA GLY A 52 12.31 -43.04 -42.10
C GLY A 52 12.61 -43.96 -40.90
N LYS A 53 13.52 -43.63 -40.02
CA LYS A 53 13.87 -44.46 -38.81
C LYS A 53 12.80 -44.39 -37.74
N PRO A 54 12.55 -45.45 -37.01
CA PRO A 54 11.64 -45.43 -35.87
C PRO A 54 12.09 -44.45 -34.78
N LEU A 55 11.15 -43.71 -34.18
CA LEU A 55 11.40 -42.76 -33.10
C LEU A 55 10.93 -43.37 -31.77
N PRO A 56 11.84 -43.81 -30.88
CA PRO A 56 11.51 -44.23 -29.54
C PRO A 56 11.28 -43.03 -28.58
N GLY A 57 10.44 -43.24 -27.56
CA GLY A 57 10.19 -42.23 -26.51
C GLY A 57 9.33 -41.06 -26.93
N VAL A 58 8.64 -41.12 -28.09
CA VAL A 58 7.63 -40.09 -28.44
C VAL A 58 6.46 -40.18 -27.47
N SER A 59 6.14 -39.08 -26.83
CA SER A 59 4.97 -38.96 -25.98
C SER A 59 3.73 -38.73 -26.83
N ILE A 60 2.73 -39.62 -26.67
CA ILE A 60 1.46 -39.57 -27.38
C ILE A 60 0.37 -39.35 -26.34
N VAL A 61 -0.38 -38.26 -26.48
CA VAL A 61 -1.47 -37.87 -25.56
C VAL A 61 -2.78 -37.80 -26.33
N VAL A 62 -3.84 -38.44 -25.80
CA VAL A 62 -5.21 -38.26 -26.31
C VAL A 62 -5.73 -36.92 -25.80
N VAL A 63 -5.87 -35.94 -26.69
CA VAL A 63 -6.23 -34.54 -26.34
C VAL A 63 -7.58 -34.51 -25.65
N GLY A 64 -7.65 -33.83 -24.50
CA GLY A 64 -8.89 -33.72 -23.69
C GLY A 64 -9.10 -34.85 -22.70
N THR A 65 -8.21 -35.86 -22.64
CA THR A 65 -8.29 -36.98 -21.70
C THR A 65 -6.99 -37.07 -20.85
N LYS A 66 -6.95 -38.05 -19.92
CA LYS A 66 -5.72 -38.36 -19.14
C LYS A 66 -4.92 -39.53 -19.77
N LEU A 67 -5.33 -40.02 -20.93
CA LEU A 67 -4.68 -41.15 -21.59
C LEU A 67 -3.44 -40.73 -22.34
N SER A 68 -2.29 -41.31 -22.01
CA SER A 68 -1.02 -41.10 -22.70
C SER A 68 -0.21 -42.40 -22.78
N THR A 69 0.64 -42.51 -23.80
CA THR A 69 1.61 -43.59 -23.96
C THR A 69 2.92 -43.05 -24.53
N LEU A 70 3.97 -43.88 -24.50
CA LEU A 70 5.26 -43.61 -25.14
C LEU A 70 5.53 -44.62 -26.23
N THR A 71 6.24 -44.22 -27.29
CA THR A 71 6.71 -45.19 -28.28
C THR A 71 7.81 -46.07 -27.72
N ASN A 72 7.79 -47.37 -28.06
CA ASN A 72 8.82 -48.36 -27.76
C ASN A 72 10.11 -48.11 -28.56
N SER A 73 11.14 -48.95 -28.35
CA SER A 73 12.44 -48.88 -29.05
C SER A 73 12.33 -49.04 -30.59
N ASP A 74 11.26 -49.67 -31.08
CA ASP A 74 10.94 -49.85 -32.50
C ASP A 74 9.97 -48.78 -33.04
N GLY A 75 9.75 -47.69 -32.28
CA GLY A 75 8.83 -46.62 -32.64
C GLY A 75 7.34 -46.98 -32.49
N SER A 76 6.99 -48.19 -32.07
CA SER A 76 5.62 -48.65 -31.96
C SER A 76 4.91 -48.10 -30.71
N PHE A 77 3.57 -47.87 -30.81
CA PHE A 77 2.74 -47.46 -29.66
C PHE A 77 1.38 -48.16 -29.72
N SER A 78 0.70 -48.22 -28.58
CA SER A 78 -0.69 -48.72 -28.53
C SER A 78 -1.49 -48.15 -27.36
N PHE A 79 -2.77 -47.79 -27.62
CA PHE A 79 -3.79 -47.56 -26.63
C PHE A 79 -4.78 -48.70 -26.70
N ARG A 80 -5.02 -49.38 -25.59
CA ARG A 80 -5.95 -50.53 -25.50
C ARG A 80 -7.19 -50.09 -24.71
N LYS A 81 -8.30 -50.72 -24.98
CA LYS A 81 -9.61 -50.50 -24.31
C LYS A 81 -10.13 -49.06 -24.56
N MET A 82 -10.06 -48.60 -25.80
CA MET A 82 -10.62 -47.31 -26.19
C MET A 82 -12.13 -47.49 -26.45
N GLU A 83 -12.92 -46.50 -26.06
CA GLU A 83 -14.35 -46.46 -26.47
C GLU A 83 -14.45 -46.09 -27.95
N ALA A 84 -15.51 -46.58 -28.66
CA ALA A 84 -15.75 -46.17 -30.04
C ALA A 84 -16.00 -44.64 -30.09
N GLY A 85 -15.31 -43.94 -31.01
CA GLY A 85 -15.41 -42.48 -31.13
C GLY A 85 -14.27 -41.89 -31.92
N LYS A 86 -14.29 -40.57 -32.09
CA LYS A 86 -13.20 -39.81 -32.73
C LYS A 86 -12.30 -39.14 -31.71
N TYR A 87 -10.99 -39.31 -31.86
CA TYR A 87 -9.98 -38.84 -30.96
C TYR A 87 -8.94 -37.99 -31.67
N ASN A 88 -8.41 -36.98 -30.97
CA ASN A 88 -7.26 -36.20 -31.41
C ASN A 88 -6.04 -36.70 -30.65
N LEU A 89 -4.99 -37.12 -31.34
CA LEU A 89 -3.74 -37.61 -30.77
C LEU A 89 -2.61 -36.56 -30.97
N GLN A 90 -1.97 -36.15 -29.90
CA GLN A 90 -0.82 -35.26 -29.94
C GLN A 90 0.47 -36.04 -29.73
N PHE A 91 1.38 -35.94 -30.69
CA PHE A 91 2.71 -36.56 -30.69
C PHE A 91 3.77 -35.51 -30.37
N SER A 92 4.64 -35.80 -29.41
CA SER A 92 5.73 -34.84 -29.00
C SER A 92 6.97 -35.62 -28.60
N LEU A 93 8.13 -35.14 -29.10
CA LEU A 93 9.46 -35.64 -28.77
C LEU A 93 10.43 -34.44 -28.70
N PHE A 94 11.38 -34.49 -27.79
CA PHE A 94 12.41 -33.46 -27.67
C PHE A 94 13.21 -33.40 -28.98
N SER A 95 13.44 -32.20 -29.52
CA SER A 95 14.07 -31.90 -30.82
C SER A 95 13.23 -32.20 -32.08
N PHE A 96 11.96 -32.57 -31.95
CA PHE A 96 11.02 -32.78 -33.05
C PHE A 96 9.81 -31.84 -32.96
N ALA A 97 9.26 -31.44 -34.09
CA ALA A 97 8.06 -30.64 -34.15
C ALA A 97 6.85 -31.44 -33.65
N SER A 98 6.10 -30.92 -32.66
CA SER A 98 4.87 -31.58 -32.19
C SER A 98 3.80 -31.63 -33.28
N LYS A 99 3.17 -32.79 -33.46
CA LYS A 99 2.12 -33.05 -34.49
C LYS A 99 0.82 -33.50 -33.85
N ILE A 100 -0.31 -32.98 -34.30
CA ILE A 100 -1.62 -33.40 -33.86
C ILE A 100 -2.30 -34.10 -35.05
N ILE A 101 -2.74 -35.34 -34.85
CA ILE A 101 -3.58 -36.06 -35.77
C ILE A 101 -5.02 -36.00 -35.25
N SER A 102 -5.88 -35.32 -35.97
CA SER A 102 -7.29 -35.12 -35.61
C SER A 102 -8.17 -36.19 -36.20
N ASP A 103 -9.34 -36.41 -35.55
CA ASP A 103 -10.40 -37.29 -36.03
C ASP A 103 -9.99 -38.75 -36.23
N VAL A 104 -9.10 -39.30 -35.41
CA VAL A 104 -8.74 -40.71 -35.40
C VAL A 104 -9.96 -41.50 -34.93
N GLU A 105 -10.57 -42.26 -35.85
CA GLU A 105 -11.79 -43.01 -35.59
C GLU A 105 -11.46 -44.35 -34.95
N VAL A 106 -12.12 -44.68 -33.85
CA VAL A 106 -12.06 -45.97 -33.16
C VAL A 106 -13.38 -46.67 -33.35
N VAL A 107 -13.35 -47.85 -33.97
CA VAL A 107 -14.50 -48.72 -34.19
C VAL A 107 -14.46 -49.87 -33.18
N ASN A 108 -15.63 -50.30 -32.67
CA ASN A 108 -15.74 -51.40 -31.72
C ASN A 108 -15.11 -52.69 -32.27
N ASN A 109 -14.20 -53.29 -31.47
CA ASN A 109 -13.50 -54.55 -31.79
C ASN A 109 -12.55 -54.51 -33.02
N GLU A 110 -12.16 -53.31 -33.48
CA GLU A 110 -11.20 -53.13 -34.57
C GLU A 110 -9.95 -52.41 -34.09
N ALA A 111 -8.82 -52.64 -34.74
CA ALA A 111 -7.56 -51.98 -34.50
C ALA A 111 -7.35 -50.86 -35.52
N THR A 112 -7.43 -49.60 -35.11
CA THR A 112 -7.02 -48.45 -35.91
C THR A 112 -5.50 -48.34 -35.92
N THR A 113 -4.88 -48.45 -37.13
CA THR A 113 -3.42 -48.40 -37.26
C THR A 113 -2.97 -47.04 -37.87
N LEU A 114 -1.99 -46.42 -37.28
CA LEU A 114 -1.44 -45.09 -37.70
C LEU A 114 0.08 -45.19 -37.95
N THR A 115 0.55 -44.54 -39.01
CA THR A 115 1.97 -44.24 -39.19
C THR A 115 2.12 -42.76 -39.19
N VAL A 116 2.91 -42.22 -38.23
CA VAL A 116 3.10 -40.80 -38.01
C VAL A 116 4.56 -40.43 -38.20
N SER A 117 4.83 -39.49 -39.12
CA SER A 117 6.16 -38.93 -39.30
C SER A 117 6.31 -37.63 -38.48
N LEU A 118 7.39 -37.49 -37.73
CA LEU A 118 7.78 -36.25 -37.07
C LEU A 118 9.03 -35.66 -37.76
N SER A 119 9.01 -34.39 -38.03
CA SER A 119 10.14 -33.62 -38.59
C SER A 119 11.08 -33.22 -37.46
N GLU A 120 12.39 -33.45 -37.65
CA GLU A 120 13.40 -32.91 -36.74
C GLU A 120 13.37 -31.38 -36.80
N MET A 121 13.44 -30.71 -35.66
CA MET A 121 13.61 -29.26 -35.62
C MET A 121 15.04 -28.89 -36.02
N ASN A 122 15.28 -28.73 -37.31
CA ASN A 122 16.52 -28.18 -37.79
C ASN A 122 16.68 -26.75 -37.33
N GLY A 123 17.57 -26.52 -36.36
CA GLY A 123 18.27 -25.34 -35.87
C GLY A 123 17.85 -23.91 -36.19
N VAL A 124 16.67 -23.68 -36.69
CA VAL A 124 15.97 -22.39 -36.62
C VAL A 124 14.71 -22.67 -35.82
N LEU A 125 14.69 -22.24 -34.57
CA LEU A 125 13.44 -22.09 -33.84
C LEU A 125 12.53 -21.27 -34.75
N ASP A 126 11.67 -21.93 -35.52
CA ASP A 126 10.47 -21.26 -35.96
C ASP A 126 9.87 -20.67 -34.70
N GLU A 127 9.88 -19.34 -34.69
CA GLU A 127 9.37 -18.49 -33.67
C GLU A 127 8.10 -19.17 -33.12
N VAL A 128 8.24 -19.79 -31.95
CA VAL A 128 7.07 -19.98 -31.13
C VAL A 128 6.50 -18.59 -31.01
N VAL A 129 5.48 -18.31 -31.83
CA VAL A 129 4.66 -17.12 -31.64
C VAL A 129 4.28 -17.20 -30.18
N ILE A 130 5.04 -16.51 -29.35
CA ILE A 130 4.67 -16.29 -27.97
C ILE A 130 3.39 -15.50 -28.12
N LYS A 131 2.28 -16.25 -28.25
CA LYS A 131 0.96 -15.66 -27.99
C LYS A 131 1.20 -14.92 -26.71
N THR A 132 1.18 -13.59 -26.76
CA THR A 132 1.28 -12.73 -25.59
C THR A 132 0.04 -12.91 -24.74
N VAL A 133 -0.12 -14.12 -24.21
CA VAL A 133 -0.92 -14.37 -23.02
C VAL A 133 -0.03 -13.79 -21.93
N LYS A 134 -0.36 -12.59 -21.45
CA LYS A 134 0.22 -12.09 -20.18
C LYS A 134 0.16 -13.26 -19.22
N ALA A 135 1.32 -13.77 -18.82
CA ALA A 135 1.39 -14.92 -17.93
C ALA A 135 0.54 -14.56 -16.71
N LYS A 136 -0.45 -15.37 -16.39
CA LYS A 136 -1.31 -15.14 -15.23
C LYS A 136 -0.43 -15.18 -14.00
N THR A 137 -0.33 -14.06 -13.30
CA THR A 137 0.46 -13.91 -12.08
C THR A 137 -0.35 -14.21 -10.81
N GLU A 138 -1.59 -14.68 -10.95
CA GLU A 138 -2.49 -15.02 -9.84
C GLU A 138 -1.95 -16.13 -8.93
N SER A 139 -1.17 -17.08 -9.49
CA SER A 139 -0.62 -18.21 -8.74
C SER A 139 0.80 -17.93 -8.25
N VAL A 140 1.20 -18.55 -7.13
CA VAL A 140 2.57 -18.50 -6.61
C VAL A 140 3.59 -18.99 -7.64
N LYS A 141 3.29 -20.08 -8.35
CA LYS A 141 4.16 -20.62 -9.40
C LYS A 141 4.41 -19.63 -10.52
N SER A 142 3.35 -18.96 -10.97
CA SER A 142 3.42 -17.97 -12.04
C SER A 142 4.25 -16.75 -11.63
N LEU A 143 4.03 -16.26 -10.41
CA LEU A 143 4.77 -15.13 -9.84
C LEU A 143 6.28 -15.45 -9.73
N LEU A 144 6.64 -16.62 -9.19
CA LEU A 144 8.04 -17.05 -9.09
C LEU A 144 8.69 -17.26 -10.48
N THR A 145 7.92 -17.71 -11.47
CA THR A 145 8.41 -17.81 -12.85
C THR A 145 8.68 -16.42 -13.44
N MET A 146 7.78 -15.46 -13.18
CA MET A 146 7.98 -14.05 -13.58
C MET A 146 9.22 -13.47 -12.88
N GLN A 147 9.38 -13.69 -11.59
CA GLN A 147 10.52 -13.24 -10.80
C GLN A 147 11.85 -13.82 -11.33
N LYS A 148 11.89 -15.13 -11.60
CA LYS A 148 13.06 -15.81 -12.19
C LYS A 148 13.49 -15.20 -13.51
N ASN A 149 12.53 -14.86 -14.38
CA ASN A 149 12.76 -14.33 -15.74
C ASN A 149 12.82 -12.79 -15.78
N SER A 150 12.62 -12.11 -14.65
CA SER A 150 12.69 -10.66 -14.56
C SER A 150 14.07 -10.14 -14.94
N VAL A 151 14.12 -8.98 -15.60
CA VAL A 151 15.36 -8.26 -15.91
C VAL A 151 15.99 -7.60 -14.69
N ARG A 152 15.24 -7.50 -13.59
CA ARG A 152 15.60 -6.79 -12.35
C ARG A 152 15.31 -7.64 -11.12
N VAL A 153 15.89 -7.30 -9.99
CA VAL A 153 15.57 -7.93 -8.71
C VAL A 153 14.17 -7.53 -8.29
N SER A 154 13.31 -8.51 -8.03
CA SER A 154 11.93 -8.28 -7.61
C SER A 154 11.47 -9.34 -6.62
N ASP A 155 10.61 -8.92 -5.70
CA ASP A 155 9.88 -9.80 -4.78
C ASP A 155 8.40 -9.47 -4.85
N GLY A 156 7.52 -10.44 -4.58
CA GLY A 156 6.10 -10.18 -4.71
C GLY A 156 5.21 -11.19 -4.01
N ILE A 157 3.91 -10.90 -4.01
CA ILE A 157 2.87 -11.76 -3.47
C ILE A 157 1.73 -11.90 -4.50
N SER A 158 1.26 -13.14 -4.70
CA SER A 158 0.19 -13.45 -5.66
C SER A 158 -1.19 -13.41 -5.02
N ALA A 159 -2.26 -13.28 -5.83
CA ALA A 159 -3.65 -13.39 -5.37
C ALA A 159 -3.91 -14.67 -4.59
N GLU A 160 -3.31 -15.79 -5.02
CA GLU A 160 -3.40 -17.08 -4.32
C GLU A 160 -2.88 -16.99 -2.88
N SER A 161 -1.73 -16.35 -2.67
CA SER A 161 -1.16 -16.14 -1.33
C SER A 161 -1.99 -15.15 -0.51
N ILE A 162 -2.45 -14.05 -1.12
CA ILE A 162 -3.29 -13.04 -0.46
C ILE A 162 -4.58 -13.66 0.09
N LYS A 163 -5.23 -14.54 -0.68
CA LYS A 163 -6.45 -15.24 -0.23
C LYS A 163 -6.24 -16.13 1.00
N ARG A 164 -5.00 -16.57 1.26
CA ARG A 164 -4.62 -17.44 2.38
C ARG A 164 -4.17 -16.68 3.61
N THR A 165 -4.34 -15.37 3.63
CA THR A 165 -3.97 -14.50 4.74
C THR A 165 -5.18 -13.67 5.19
N PRO A 166 -5.24 -13.22 6.46
CA PRO A 166 -6.35 -12.40 6.96
C PRO A 166 -6.28 -10.94 6.50
N ASP A 167 -5.46 -10.64 5.49
CA ASP A 167 -5.14 -9.29 5.03
C ASP A 167 -6.35 -8.61 4.37
N LYS A 168 -6.71 -7.42 4.85
CA LYS A 168 -7.87 -6.67 4.36
C LYS A 168 -7.51 -5.59 3.34
N THR A 169 -6.30 -5.03 3.45
CA THR A 169 -5.80 -3.93 2.64
C THR A 169 -4.48 -4.29 1.97
N ALA A 170 -4.06 -3.50 0.99
CA ALA A 170 -2.76 -3.66 0.36
C ALA A 170 -1.59 -3.45 1.36
N SER A 171 -1.76 -2.61 2.39
CA SER A 171 -0.77 -2.44 3.45
C SER A 171 -0.55 -3.73 4.25
N ASP A 172 -1.63 -4.46 4.56
CA ASP A 172 -1.52 -5.76 5.24
C ASP A 172 -0.76 -6.79 4.40
N VAL A 173 -0.98 -6.77 3.09
CA VAL A 173 -0.31 -7.67 2.14
C VAL A 173 1.18 -7.37 2.03
N LEU A 174 1.56 -6.09 1.97
CA LEU A 174 2.95 -5.64 1.78
C LEU A 174 3.88 -6.03 2.92
N LYS A 175 3.40 -6.06 4.16
CA LYS A 175 4.22 -6.48 5.32
C LYS A 175 4.74 -7.92 5.23
N ARG A 176 4.23 -8.73 4.29
CA ARG A 176 4.64 -10.12 4.09
C ARG A 176 5.74 -10.31 3.05
N ILE A 177 6.06 -9.25 2.30
CA ILE A 177 7.10 -9.28 1.27
C ILE A 177 8.47 -9.07 1.92
N SER A 178 9.49 -9.76 1.39
CA SER A 178 10.87 -9.67 1.87
C SER A 178 11.39 -8.23 1.86
N GLY A 179 12.02 -7.80 2.96
CA GLY A 179 12.59 -6.46 3.12
C GLY A 179 11.56 -5.33 3.25
N ALA A 180 10.25 -5.67 3.32
CA ALA A 180 9.19 -4.68 3.50
C ALA A 180 8.66 -4.70 4.95
N SER A 181 8.37 -3.52 5.48
CA SER A 181 7.67 -3.32 6.75
C SER A 181 6.65 -2.18 6.59
N ILE A 182 5.70 -2.07 7.53
CA ILE A 182 4.65 -1.07 7.47
C ILE A 182 4.77 -0.11 8.66
N GLN A 183 4.61 1.17 8.37
CA GLN A 183 4.51 2.24 9.37
C GLN A 183 3.07 2.76 9.43
N ASN A 184 2.55 2.97 10.65
CA ASN A 184 1.20 3.50 10.91
C ASN A 184 0.07 2.72 10.21
N ASN A 185 0.26 1.42 9.91
CA ASN A 185 -0.63 0.57 9.13
C ASN A 185 -0.97 1.07 7.71
N LYS A 186 -0.24 2.04 7.18
CA LYS A 186 -0.51 2.72 5.91
C LYS A 186 0.66 2.70 4.95
N PHE A 187 1.87 3.02 5.42
CA PHE A 187 3.03 3.35 4.61
C PHE A 187 4.06 2.23 4.60
N VAL A 188 4.65 2.01 3.44
CA VAL A 188 5.61 0.91 3.23
C VAL A 188 7.02 1.42 3.35
N ILE A 189 7.81 0.76 4.18
CA ILE A 189 9.25 0.91 4.31
C ILE A 189 9.91 -0.27 3.62
N ILE A 190 10.80 -0.03 2.66
CA ILE A 190 11.53 -1.07 1.92
C ILE A 190 13.02 -0.94 2.19
N ARG A 191 13.67 -2.06 2.59
CA ARG A 191 15.09 -2.09 2.92
C ARG A 191 15.49 -1.04 3.97
N GLY A 192 14.59 -0.79 4.94
CA GLY A 192 14.79 0.21 5.99
C GLY A 192 14.73 1.66 5.54
N LEU A 193 14.41 1.93 4.27
CA LEU A 193 14.24 3.29 3.78
C LEU A 193 12.81 3.74 3.95
N ASN A 194 12.65 4.95 4.51
CA ASN A 194 11.37 5.60 4.75
C ASN A 194 10.46 5.56 3.51
N ASP A 195 9.17 5.62 3.74
CA ASP A 195 8.11 5.61 2.74
C ASP A 195 8.34 6.62 1.59
N ARG A 196 8.93 7.78 1.85
CA ARG A 196 9.26 8.80 0.84
C ARG A 196 10.20 8.30 -0.27
N TYR A 197 11.01 7.27 -0.02
CA TYR A 197 11.94 6.66 -0.97
C TYR A 197 11.33 5.55 -1.82
N ASN A 198 10.01 5.36 -1.74
CA ASN A 198 9.27 4.35 -2.49
C ASN A 198 8.29 5.01 -3.47
N THR A 199 8.13 4.43 -4.64
CA THR A 199 7.18 4.90 -5.66
C THR A 199 6.14 3.82 -5.94
N THR A 200 4.86 4.23 -6.09
CA THR A 200 3.75 3.30 -6.31
C THR A 200 3.18 3.44 -7.71
N TYR A 201 2.98 2.31 -8.36
CA TYR A 201 2.35 2.19 -9.67
C TYR A 201 1.11 1.28 -9.58
N LEU A 202 0.09 1.63 -10.34
CA LEU A 202 -1.11 0.81 -10.54
C LEU A 202 -1.21 0.43 -12.01
N ASN A 203 -1.13 -0.87 -12.33
CA ASN A 203 -1.20 -1.39 -13.69
C ASN A 203 -0.26 -0.68 -14.69
N GLY A 204 0.94 -0.29 -14.25
CA GLY A 204 1.94 0.38 -15.07
C GLY A 204 1.87 1.91 -15.11
N SER A 205 0.95 2.55 -14.38
CA SER A 205 0.83 4.01 -14.27
C SER A 205 1.09 4.50 -12.84
N PRO A 206 1.69 5.68 -12.65
CA PRO A 206 1.96 6.22 -11.33
C PRO A 206 0.68 6.53 -10.54
N LEU A 207 0.72 6.34 -9.22
CA LEU A 207 -0.32 6.75 -8.29
C LEU A 207 0.17 7.89 -7.40
N PRO A 208 -0.61 8.97 -7.24
CA PRO A 208 -0.28 10.04 -6.31
C PRO A 208 -0.58 9.65 -4.86
N SER A 209 0.02 10.36 -3.91
CA SER A 209 -0.28 10.21 -2.48
C SER A 209 -1.70 10.69 -2.17
N THR A 210 -2.37 9.98 -1.27
CA THR A 210 -3.68 10.40 -0.71
C THR A 210 -3.54 11.22 0.57
N GLU A 211 -2.33 11.29 1.11
CA GLU A 211 -2.02 12.05 2.32
C GLU A 211 -1.32 13.37 1.93
N PRO A 212 -1.83 14.54 2.34
CA PRO A 212 -1.27 15.82 1.97
C PRO A 212 0.08 16.09 2.65
N ASP A 213 0.35 15.42 3.76
CA ASP A 213 1.54 15.59 4.60
C ASP A 213 2.66 14.58 4.29
N ARG A 214 2.44 13.66 3.33
CA ARG A 214 3.41 12.62 2.95
C ARG A 214 3.49 12.41 1.44
N LYS A 215 4.68 12.07 0.97
CA LYS A 215 4.92 11.72 -0.43
C LYS A 215 4.35 10.35 -0.80
N ALA A 216 4.43 9.40 0.11
CA ALA A 216 4.06 8.02 -0.15
C ALA A 216 2.56 7.79 -0.26
N PHE A 217 2.19 6.84 -1.11
CA PHE A 217 0.83 6.36 -1.24
C PHE A 217 0.38 5.63 0.03
N SER A 218 -0.86 5.87 0.46
CA SER A 218 -1.47 5.20 1.61
C SER A 218 -2.13 3.89 1.17
N PHE A 219 -1.52 2.75 1.51
CA PHE A 219 -1.95 1.44 1.04
C PHE A 219 -3.20 0.88 1.76
N ASP A 220 -3.64 1.51 2.83
CA ASP A 220 -4.86 1.14 3.58
C ASP A 220 -6.15 1.45 2.83
N ILE A 221 -6.12 2.35 1.84
CA ILE A 221 -7.28 2.69 1.00
C ILE A 221 -7.54 1.68 -0.12
N PHE A 222 -6.65 0.71 -0.32
CA PHE A 222 -6.75 -0.25 -1.41
C PHE A 222 -7.16 -1.63 -0.86
N PRO A 223 -8.41 -2.10 -1.11
CA PRO A 223 -8.87 -3.40 -0.63
C PRO A 223 -8.06 -4.56 -1.24
N SER A 224 -7.57 -5.49 -0.41
CA SER A 224 -6.72 -6.62 -0.84
C SER A 224 -7.39 -7.57 -1.85
N ASN A 225 -8.70 -7.68 -1.79
CA ASN A 225 -9.48 -8.53 -2.68
C ASN A 225 -9.54 -8.06 -4.14
N MET A 226 -9.16 -6.81 -4.40
CA MET A 226 -9.09 -6.22 -5.75
C MET A 226 -7.74 -6.51 -6.43
N LEU A 227 -6.76 -7.02 -5.67
CA LEU A 227 -5.41 -7.31 -6.16
C LEU A 227 -5.36 -8.62 -6.93
N ASP A 228 -4.62 -8.64 -8.03
CA ASP A 228 -4.15 -9.83 -8.73
C ASP A 228 -2.77 -10.25 -8.21
N ASN A 229 -1.86 -9.30 -8.13
CA ASN A 229 -0.57 -9.44 -7.50
C ASN A 229 -0.04 -8.08 -7.06
N LEU A 230 0.99 -8.14 -6.21
CA LEU A 230 1.74 -6.99 -5.77
C LEU A 230 3.22 -7.34 -5.84
N VAL A 231 3.98 -6.53 -6.58
CA VAL A 231 5.41 -6.77 -6.85
C VAL A 231 6.21 -5.54 -6.44
N ILE A 232 7.33 -5.74 -5.77
CA ILE A 232 8.31 -4.71 -5.44
C ILE A 232 9.53 -4.92 -6.32
N TYR A 233 9.84 -3.98 -7.19
CA TYR A 233 11.08 -3.92 -7.94
C TYR A 233 12.13 -3.18 -7.11
N LYS A 234 13.23 -3.88 -6.78
CA LYS A 234 14.27 -3.38 -5.85
C LYS A 234 15.51 -2.84 -6.57
N THR A 235 15.68 -3.13 -7.85
CA THR A 235 16.77 -2.58 -8.69
C THR A 235 16.21 -1.82 -9.87
N ALA A 236 16.92 -0.80 -10.32
CA ALA A 236 16.53 0.03 -11.45
C ALA A 236 16.75 -0.64 -12.78
N SER A 237 15.93 -0.27 -13.76
CA SER A 237 16.13 -0.47 -15.19
C SER A 237 15.60 0.76 -15.92
N PRO A 238 16.05 1.05 -17.17
CA PRO A 238 15.69 2.32 -17.82
C PRO A 238 14.20 2.57 -18.01
N ASP A 239 13.37 1.52 -18.04
CA ASP A 239 11.91 1.58 -18.20
C ASP A 239 11.13 1.82 -16.90
N LEU A 240 11.82 1.84 -15.74
CA LEU A 240 11.28 2.25 -14.45
C LEU A 240 11.46 3.76 -14.22
N PRO A 241 10.65 4.38 -13.32
CA PRO A 241 10.91 5.76 -12.91
C PRO A 241 12.30 5.90 -12.27
N GLY A 242 12.89 7.08 -12.38
CA GLY A 242 14.16 7.40 -11.71
C GLY A 242 14.01 7.62 -10.21
N GLU A 243 12.80 7.91 -9.77
CA GLU A 243 12.49 8.38 -8.43
C GLU A 243 12.15 7.25 -7.46
N PHE A 244 13.19 6.55 -6.98
CA PHE A 244 13.09 5.62 -5.85
C PHE A 244 14.46 5.24 -5.30
N ALA A 245 14.48 4.78 -4.04
CA ALA A 245 15.64 4.14 -3.43
C ALA A 245 15.27 2.78 -2.81
N GLY A 246 14.15 2.69 -2.11
CA GLY A 246 13.68 1.43 -1.52
C GLY A 246 13.18 0.46 -2.59
N GLY A 247 12.18 0.89 -3.36
CA GLY A 247 11.62 0.11 -4.45
C GLY A 247 10.48 0.79 -5.18
N VAL A 248 10.15 0.24 -6.35
CA VAL A 248 8.92 0.56 -7.08
C VAL A 248 7.90 -0.53 -6.78
N ILE A 249 6.77 -0.13 -6.20
CA ILE A 249 5.67 -1.01 -5.82
C ILE A 249 4.66 -1.01 -6.95
N GLU A 250 4.57 -2.12 -7.65
CA GLU A 250 3.60 -2.33 -8.73
C GLU A 250 2.38 -3.08 -8.20
N ILE A 251 1.22 -2.43 -8.21
CA ILE A 251 -0.07 -3.01 -7.89
C ILE A 251 -0.74 -3.43 -9.20
N THR A 252 -1.07 -4.71 -9.34
CA THR A 252 -1.85 -5.19 -10.48
C THR A 252 -3.26 -5.54 -10.00
N THR A 253 -4.28 -4.95 -10.64
CA THR A 253 -5.68 -5.29 -10.38
C THR A 253 -6.10 -6.50 -11.21
N LYS A 254 -7.13 -7.21 -10.74
CA LYS A 254 -7.69 -8.37 -11.43
C LYS A 254 -7.94 -8.05 -12.90
N ALA A 255 -7.35 -8.86 -13.76
CA ALA A 255 -7.43 -8.74 -15.20
C ALA A 255 -8.65 -9.47 -15.77
N THR A 256 -8.62 -9.74 -17.08
CA THR A 256 -9.65 -10.50 -17.78
C THR A 256 -9.79 -11.92 -17.20
N PRO A 257 -10.99 -12.37 -16.86
CA PRO A 257 -11.20 -13.73 -16.40
C PRO A 257 -11.09 -14.71 -17.58
N ASP A 258 -10.57 -15.93 -17.34
CA ASP A 258 -10.58 -17.02 -18.35
C ASP A 258 -11.91 -17.73 -18.44
N LYS A 259 -12.69 -17.66 -17.37
CA LYS A 259 -14.00 -18.29 -17.23
C LYS A 259 -14.93 -17.37 -16.48
N ASN A 260 -16.20 -17.53 -16.73
CA ASN A 260 -17.22 -16.81 -15.97
C ASN A 260 -17.16 -17.23 -14.50
N PHE A 261 -17.18 -16.25 -13.61
CA PHE A 261 -17.28 -16.47 -12.17
C PHE A 261 -18.07 -15.35 -11.50
N GLN A 262 -18.60 -15.65 -10.35
CA GLN A 262 -19.29 -14.69 -9.51
C GLN A 262 -19.06 -15.08 -8.06
N THR A 263 -18.69 -14.13 -7.23
CA THR A 263 -18.40 -14.37 -5.82
C THR A 263 -19.09 -13.32 -4.95
N ILE A 264 -19.76 -13.77 -3.92
CA ILE A 264 -20.28 -12.93 -2.84
C ILE A 264 -19.51 -13.32 -1.57
N ALA A 265 -19.10 -12.32 -0.80
CA ALA A 265 -18.48 -12.53 0.50
C ALA A 265 -19.08 -11.60 1.53
N ILE A 266 -19.39 -12.12 2.70
CA ILE A 266 -19.89 -11.38 3.87
C ILE A 266 -19.05 -11.80 5.06
N GLY A 267 -18.66 -10.83 5.88
CA GLY A 267 -17.88 -11.11 7.07
C GLY A 267 -18.22 -10.19 8.24
N THR A 268 -17.93 -10.69 9.41
CA THR A 268 -18.03 -9.94 10.67
C THR A 268 -16.76 -10.12 11.50
N GLY A 269 -16.47 -9.14 12.37
CA GLY A 269 -15.28 -9.18 13.21
C GLY A 269 -15.53 -8.65 14.61
N TYR A 270 -14.95 -9.31 15.59
CA TYR A 270 -14.97 -8.96 16.99
C TYR A 270 -13.56 -8.56 17.44
N ASN A 271 -13.39 -7.35 17.94
CA ASN A 271 -12.14 -6.92 18.60
C ASN A 271 -12.34 -6.95 20.11
N THR A 272 -11.39 -7.53 20.84
CA THR A 272 -11.51 -7.85 22.26
C THR A 272 -11.61 -6.63 23.17
N ILE A 273 -11.05 -5.48 22.77
CA ILE A 273 -11.08 -4.24 23.55
C ILE A 273 -12.07 -3.21 23.00
N THR A 274 -12.69 -3.48 21.84
CA THR A 274 -13.58 -2.52 21.16
C THR A 274 -15.03 -2.97 21.16
N THR A 275 -15.30 -4.17 20.62
CA THR A 275 -16.68 -4.59 20.29
C THR A 275 -17.56 -4.72 21.53
N GLY A 276 -18.74 -4.09 21.47
CA GLY A 276 -19.69 -4.08 22.58
C GLY A 276 -19.39 -3.07 23.69
N LYS A 277 -18.24 -2.37 23.66
CA LYS A 277 -17.90 -1.29 24.58
C LYS A 277 -18.58 0.02 24.22
N ASN A 278 -18.71 0.92 25.17
CA ASN A 278 -19.24 2.26 24.93
C ASN A 278 -18.30 3.05 24.02
N GLN A 279 -18.86 3.73 23.04
CA GLN A 279 -18.18 4.60 22.09
C GLN A 279 -18.69 6.02 22.27
N LEU A 280 -17.76 6.97 22.40
CA LEU A 280 -18.06 8.38 22.21
C LEU A 280 -18.16 8.68 20.71
N TYR A 281 -19.16 9.47 20.31
CA TYR A 281 -19.32 9.90 18.93
C TYR A 281 -19.97 11.28 18.83
N SER A 282 -19.83 11.94 17.67
CA SER A 282 -20.45 13.23 17.37
C SER A 282 -21.33 13.11 16.13
N HIS A 283 -22.55 13.71 16.15
CA HIS A 283 -23.50 13.62 15.03
C HIS A 283 -23.09 14.43 13.82
N ASP A 284 -22.58 15.63 14.02
CA ASP A 284 -22.34 16.63 12.98
C ASP A 284 -20.87 16.72 12.50
N ILE A 285 -20.03 15.76 12.91
CA ILE A 285 -18.58 15.73 12.59
C ILE A 285 -18.28 15.81 11.09
N LYS A 286 -19.27 15.48 10.23
CA LYS A 286 -19.16 15.53 8.76
C LYS A 286 -19.60 16.85 8.16
N SER A 287 -20.07 17.79 8.97
CA SER A 287 -20.61 19.05 8.52
C SER A 287 -19.47 19.95 8.07
N ALA A 288 -19.47 20.33 6.79
CA ALA A 288 -18.59 21.36 6.25
C ALA A 288 -19.11 22.76 6.60
N LEU A 289 -18.27 23.78 6.38
CA LEU A 289 -18.71 25.17 6.44
C LEU A 289 -19.86 25.40 5.43
N PRO A 290 -20.95 26.05 5.85
CA PRO A 290 -22.07 26.34 4.97
C PRO A 290 -21.65 27.23 3.78
N SER A 291 -22.35 27.12 2.66
CA SER A 291 -22.03 27.88 1.45
C SER A 291 -22.19 29.42 1.60
N TYR A 292 -22.96 29.86 2.61
CA TYR A 292 -23.11 31.30 2.93
C TYR A 292 -21.92 31.83 3.77
N PHE A 293 -21.03 30.98 4.23
CA PHE A 293 -19.91 31.39 5.06
C PHE A 293 -18.90 32.16 4.20
N PRO A 294 -18.46 33.37 4.60
CA PRO A 294 -17.54 34.16 3.79
C PRO A 294 -16.21 33.46 3.60
N ASP A 295 -15.51 33.75 2.51
CA ASP A 295 -14.13 33.32 2.31
C ASP A 295 -13.19 33.97 3.34
N VAL A 296 -11.97 33.46 3.43
CA VAL A 296 -10.96 33.92 4.42
C VAL A 296 -10.69 35.40 4.29
N ALA A 297 -10.51 35.93 3.07
CA ALA A 297 -10.18 37.34 2.84
C ALA A 297 -11.32 38.26 3.28
N THR A 298 -12.57 37.91 2.94
CA THR A 298 -13.78 38.64 3.34
C THR A 298 -13.96 38.60 4.86
N PHE A 299 -13.73 37.45 5.50
CA PHE A 299 -13.84 37.34 6.95
C PHE A 299 -12.77 38.16 7.67
N LEU A 300 -11.51 38.07 7.24
CA LEU A 300 -10.41 38.90 7.79
C LEU A 300 -10.64 40.41 7.60
N ALA A 301 -11.26 40.81 6.47
CA ALA A 301 -11.65 42.20 6.25
C ALA A 301 -12.71 42.66 7.26
N LEU A 302 -13.74 41.85 7.51
CA LEU A 302 -14.75 42.12 8.55
C LEU A 302 -14.13 42.23 9.93
N GLN A 303 -13.19 41.32 10.23
CA GLN A 303 -12.48 41.27 11.52
C GLN A 303 -11.59 42.52 11.76
N ARG A 304 -10.94 43.03 10.70
CA ARG A 304 -10.08 44.22 10.75
C ARG A 304 -10.81 45.55 10.83
N THR A 305 -12.07 45.58 10.29
CA THR A 305 -12.81 46.83 10.15
C THR A 305 -13.30 47.40 11.49
N HIS A 306 -13.50 46.57 12.50
CA HIS A 306 -13.91 46.91 13.88
C HIS A 306 -15.09 47.91 13.96
N THR A 307 -15.99 47.91 12.94
CA THR A 307 -17.23 48.70 12.97
C THR A 307 -18.35 47.92 13.65
N GLU A 308 -19.37 48.59 14.19
CA GLU A 308 -20.53 47.95 14.76
C GLU A 308 -21.18 46.94 13.77
N ASN A 309 -21.30 47.37 12.51
CA ASN A 309 -21.83 46.53 11.47
C ASN A 309 -21.02 45.28 11.21
N SER A 310 -19.67 45.38 11.13
CA SER A 310 -18.81 44.20 10.93
C SER A 310 -18.88 43.22 12.10
N ILE A 311 -18.96 43.70 13.33
CA ILE A 311 -19.08 42.87 14.52
C ILE A 311 -20.45 42.17 14.55
N GLN A 312 -21.55 42.89 14.19
CA GLN A 312 -22.87 42.27 14.08
C GLN A 312 -22.93 41.20 13.00
N GLN A 313 -22.26 41.40 11.88
CA GLN A 313 -22.15 40.38 10.84
C GLN A 313 -21.42 39.12 11.33
N ILE A 314 -20.23 39.26 11.99
CA ILE A 314 -19.52 38.12 12.57
C ILE A 314 -20.34 37.45 13.69
N ALA A 315 -21.01 38.25 14.52
CA ALA A 315 -21.89 37.74 15.56
C ALA A 315 -23.07 36.93 14.98
N SER A 316 -23.64 37.42 13.89
CA SER A 316 -24.71 36.69 13.15
C SER A 316 -24.18 35.36 12.60
N LEU A 317 -22.97 35.36 12.04
CA LEU A 317 -22.31 34.13 11.59
C LEU A 317 -22.10 33.16 12.75
N ALA A 318 -21.60 33.61 13.90
CA ALA A 318 -21.45 32.80 15.11
C ALA A 318 -22.76 32.18 15.61
N LYS A 319 -23.88 32.93 15.53
CA LYS A 319 -25.22 32.44 15.89
C LYS A 319 -25.75 31.42 14.90
N THR A 320 -25.50 31.60 13.63
CA THR A 320 -26.05 30.77 12.55
C THR A 320 -25.21 29.52 12.32
N TYR A 321 -23.89 29.64 12.46
CA TYR A 321 -22.97 28.50 12.37
C TYR A 321 -22.91 27.78 13.72
N GLN A 322 -24.01 27.09 14.03
CA GLN A 322 -24.04 26.26 15.23
C GLN A 322 -23.52 24.87 14.88
N THR A 323 -22.57 24.44 15.67
CA THR A 323 -22.02 23.10 15.61
C THR A 323 -22.30 22.42 16.93
N ASP A 324 -22.71 21.16 16.88
CA ASP A 324 -22.89 20.37 18.10
C ASP A 324 -21.53 20.01 18.70
N TRP A 325 -21.25 20.51 19.90
CA TRP A 325 -20.04 20.22 20.67
C TRP A 325 -20.24 19.09 21.69
N ASN A 326 -21.44 18.53 21.77
CA ASN A 326 -21.74 17.44 22.67
C ASN A 326 -21.22 16.12 22.07
N LEU A 327 -20.94 15.21 22.96
CA LEU A 327 -20.63 13.83 22.62
C LEU A 327 -21.75 12.94 23.12
N ASP A 328 -22.21 12.09 22.24
CA ASP A 328 -23.14 11.02 22.58
C ASP A 328 -22.41 9.70 22.78
N THR A 329 -23.08 8.76 23.44
CA THR A 329 -22.55 7.45 23.74
C THR A 329 -23.39 6.37 23.08
N LYS A 330 -22.74 5.45 22.37
CA LYS A 330 -23.37 4.23 21.85
C LYS A 330 -22.43 3.05 22.04
N LYS A 331 -22.91 1.82 21.85
CA LYS A 331 -22.05 0.64 21.83
C LYS A 331 -21.40 0.44 20.44
N PHE A 332 -20.13 0.08 20.43
CA PHE A 332 -19.47 -0.35 19.20
C PHE A 332 -20.11 -1.62 18.65
N SER A 333 -20.54 -1.58 17.40
CA SER A 333 -20.98 -2.76 16.66
C SER A 333 -19.76 -3.60 16.24
N PRO A 334 -19.95 -4.90 15.94
CA PRO A 334 -18.93 -5.70 15.28
C PRO A 334 -18.47 -5.07 13.96
N ASN A 335 -17.23 -5.32 13.57
CA ASN A 335 -16.74 -4.97 12.25
C ASN A 335 -17.52 -5.73 11.17
N THR A 336 -17.76 -5.11 10.02
CA THR A 336 -18.48 -5.74 8.91
C THR A 336 -17.73 -5.56 7.61
N ASN A 337 -17.80 -6.56 6.74
CA ASN A 337 -17.32 -6.45 5.37
C ASN A 337 -18.29 -7.13 4.41
N PHE A 338 -18.45 -6.54 3.25
CA PHE A 338 -19.20 -7.06 2.13
C PHE A 338 -18.36 -6.96 0.87
N GLN A 339 -18.41 -7.99 0.04
CA GLN A 339 -17.73 -8.00 -1.26
C GLN A 339 -18.59 -8.72 -2.29
N TYR A 340 -18.65 -8.14 -3.48
CA TYR A 340 -19.21 -8.77 -4.67
C TYR A 340 -18.19 -8.68 -5.81
N THR A 341 -17.93 -9.77 -6.50
CA THR A 341 -17.05 -9.78 -7.69
C THR A 341 -17.69 -10.59 -8.80
N LEU A 342 -17.77 -9.98 -9.97
CA LEU A 342 -18.30 -10.57 -11.20
C LEU A 342 -17.20 -10.60 -12.25
N GLY A 343 -16.92 -11.76 -12.81
CA GLY A 343 -16.08 -11.93 -13.99
C GLY A 343 -16.88 -12.56 -15.12
N ARG A 344 -16.85 -11.97 -16.30
CA ARG A 344 -17.50 -12.49 -17.52
C ARG A 344 -16.50 -12.47 -18.68
N TYR A 345 -16.50 -13.55 -19.40
CA TYR A 345 -15.66 -13.72 -20.59
C TYR A 345 -16.54 -14.08 -21.78
N PHE A 346 -16.48 -13.27 -22.81
CA PHE A 346 -17.22 -13.43 -24.05
C PHE A 346 -16.23 -13.71 -25.18
N LYS A 347 -16.47 -14.79 -25.93
CA LYS A 347 -15.70 -15.13 -27.11
C LYS A 347 -16.61 -14.96 -28.33
N PHE A 348 -16.18 -14.18 -29.30
CA PHE A 348 -16.90 -13.89 -30.52
C PHE A 348 -16.47 -14.86 -31.64
N LYS A 349 -17.30 -14.96 -32.71
CA LYS A 349 -17.11 -15.96 -33.77
C LYS A 349 -15.83 -15.72 -34.59
N ALA A 350 -15.40 -14.51 -34.79
CA ALA A 350 -14.22 -14.15 -35.57
C ALA A 350 -12.89 -14.20 -34.77
N GLY A 351 -12.95 -14.68 -33.51
CA GLY A 351 -11.76 -14.88 -32.65
C GLY A 351 -11.47 -13.76 -31.67
N GLU A 352 -12.26 -12.69 -31.69
CA GLU A 352 -12.21 -11.64 -30.68
C GLU A 352 -12.72 -12.16 -29.34
N SER A 353 -12.27 -11.48 -28.27
CA SER A 353 -12.79 -11.76 -26.93
C SER A 353 -12.87 -10.50 -26.08
N LEU A 354 -13.92 -10.44 -25.28
CA LEU A 354 -14.15 -9.39 -24.30
C LEU A 354 -14.18 -9.98 -22.88
N GLY A 355 -13.32 -9.49 -22.03
CA GLY A 355 -13.35 -9.77 -20.60
C GLY A 355 -13.90 -8.58 -19.84
N LEU A 356 -14.78 -8.86 -18.86
CA LEU A 356 -15.32 -7.88 -17.93
C LEU A 356 -15.04 -8.36 -16.50
N VAL A 357 -14.49 -7.48 -15.66
CA VAL A 357 -14.42 -7.68 -14.21
C VAL A 357 -15.05 -6.49 -13.52
N VAL A 358 -16.04 -6.76 -12.67
CA VAL A 358 -16.63 -5.80 -11.74
C VAL A 358 -16.39 -6.30 -10.34
N SER A 359 -15.84 -5.44 -9.46
CA SER A 359 -15.70 -5.77 -8.04
C SER A 359 -16.20 -4.59 -7.21
N LEU A 360 -17.03 -4.88 -6.23
CA LEU A 360 -17.53 -3.94 -5.23
C LEU A 360 -17.14 -4.43 -3.86
N SER A 361 -16.68 -3.55 -3.01
CA SER A 361 -16.39 -3.85 -1.61
C SER A 361 -16.82 -2.74 -0.68
N ASN A 362 -17.24 -3.11 0.51
CA ASN A 362 -17.53 -2.18 1.60
C ASN A 362 -17.10 -2.82 2.91
N SER A 363 -16.35 -2.10 3.72
CA SER A 363 -15.98 -2.54 5.06
C SER A 363 -16.16 -1.42 6.08
N ILE A 364 -16.60 -1.78 7.27
CA ILE A 364 -16.69 -0.90 8.42
C ILE A 364 -15.87 -1.52 9.53
N SER A 365 -14.86 -0.78 10.01
CA SER A 365 -13.98 -1.18 11.10
C SER A 365 -14.15 -0.20 12.26
N ASN A 366 -14.45 -0.74 13.41
CA ASN A 366 -14.54 -0.02 14.67
C ASN A 366 -13.30 -0.34 15.49
N ASN A 367 -12.61 0.70 15.97
CA ASN A 367 -11.39 0.56 16.75
C ASN A 367 -11.46 1.48 17.97
N TYR A 368 -11.12 0.93 19.12
CA TYR A 368 -10.85 1.66 20.35
C TYR A 368 -9.39 1.45 20.72
N ASN A 369 -8.69 2.53 21.03
CA ASN A 369 -7.29 2.49 21.45
C ASN A 369 -7.12 3.33 22.72
N GLU A 370 -6.27 2.86 23.62
CA GLU A 370 -5.75 3.63 24.75
C GLU A 370 -4.29 3.96 24.47
N THR A 371 -3.94 5.25 24.50
CA THR A 371 -2.57 5.70 24.34
C THR A 371 -2.13 6.44 25.60
N PHE A 372 -1.20 5.85 26.33
CA PHE A 372 -0.48 6.53 27.40
C PHE A 372 0.60 7.41 26.77
N ARG A 373 0.65 8.64 27.19
CA ARG A 373 1.56 9.64 26.64
C ARG A 373 2.27 10.37 27.76
N LYS A 374 3.59 10.51 27.63
CA LYS A 374 4.41 11.31 28.50
C LYS A 374 5.32 12.23 27.68
N THR A 375 5.61 13.42 28.20
CA THR A 375 6.69 14.27 27.74
C THR A 375 7.66 14.52 28.90
N TYR A 376 8.93 14.73 28.58
CA TYR A 376 10.00 14.88 29.54
C TYR A 376 10.78 16.16 29.24
N ASP A 377 11.17 16.89 30.31
CA ASP A 377 12.03 18.05 30.22
C ASP A 377 13.52 17.63 30.25
N ALA A 378 13.82 16.63 31.06
CA ALA A 378 15.10 15.95 31.14
C ALA A 378 14.89 14.44 31.33
N PRO A 379 15.90 13.60 31.13
CA PRO A 379 15.81 12.17 31.38
C PRO A 379 15.15 11.83 32.72
N GLY A 380 14.03 11.11 32.69
CA GLY A 380 13.26 10.72 33.87
C GLY A 380 12.36 11.79 34.48
N VAL A 381 12.44 13.07 34.03
CA VAL A 381 11.64 14.17 34.59
C VAL A 381 10.39 14.37 33.75
N VAL A 382 9.26 13.82 34.22
CA VAL A 382 7.97 13.89 33.54
C VAL A 382 7.38 15.30 33.65
N VAL A 383 7.10 15.91 32.49
CA VAL A 383 6.35 17.20 32.38
C VAL A 383 4.86 16.92 32.24
N THR A 384 4.48 16.06 31.29
CA THR A 384 3.08 15.68 31.08
C THR A 384 2.88 14.17 31.21
N ASP A 385 1.75 13.74 31.79
CA ASP A 385 1.32 12.36 31.85
C ASP A 385 -0.16 12.29 31.48
N GLN A 386 -0.48 11.76 30.29
CA GLN A 386 -1.81 11.84 29.70
C GLN A 386 -2.27 10.46 29.20
N LEU A 387 -3.59 10.24 29.28
CA LEU A 387 -4.27 9.11 28.68
C LEU A 387 -5.20 9.59 27.57
N ASP A 388 -4.95 9.13 26.36
CA ASP A 388 -5.83 9.34 25.21
C ASP A 388 -6.71 8.10 24.99
N GLN A 389 -8.01 8.27 25.07
CA GLN A 389 -9.00 7.28 24.67
C GLN A 389 -9.51 7.63 23.28
N THR A 390 -9.15 6.85 22.29
CA THR A 390 -9.49 7.12 20.89
C THR A 390 -10.55 6.16 20.37
N TYR A 391 -11.66 6.71 19.93
CA TYR A 391 -12.82 6.02 19.34
C TYR A 391 -12.83 6.30 17.84
N ASN A 392 -12.58 5.28 17.03
CA ASN A 392 -12.42 5.43 15.58
C ASN A 392 -13.36 4.50 14.82
N VAL A 393 -14.07 5.05 13.83
CA VAL A 393 -14.89 4.32 12.86
C VAL A 393 -14.36 4.60 11.48
N GLN A 394 -13.76 3.58 10.88
CA GLN A 394 -13.25 3.64 9.51
C GLN A 394 -14.20 2.92 8.55
N LYS A 395 -14.54 3.56 7.44
CA LYS A 395 -15.33 2.98 6.34
C LYS A 395 -14.50 3.00 5.08
N LEU A 396 -14.32 1.83 4.46
CA LEU A 396 -13.63 1.69 3.19
C LEU A 396 -14.60 1.11 2.16
N SER A 397 -14.85 1.85 1.08
CA SER A 397 -15.66 1.41 -0.05
C SER A 397 -14.82 1.47 -1.32
N GLY A 398 -14.85 0.40 -2.10
CA GLY A 398 -14.10 0.32 -3.36
C GLY A 398 -14.93 -0.26 -4.48
N ALA A 399 -14.68 0.21 -5.69
CA ALA A 399 -15.25 -0.31 -6.92
C ALA A 399 -14.16 -0.44 -7.99
N ILE A 400 -14.17 -1.55 -8.72
CA ILE A 400 -13.34 -1.77 -9.91
C ILE A 400 -14.27 -2.10 -11.07
N LEU A 401 -13.98 -1.50 -12.23
CA LEU A 401 -14.54 -1.86 -13.52
C LEU A 401 -13.39 -2.02 -14.53
N ASN A 402 -13.07 -3.25 -14.89
CA ASN A 402 -12.04 -3.55 -15.86
C ASN A 402 -12.64 -4.24 -17.08
N LEU A 403 -12.34 -3.69 -18.25
CA LEU A 403 -12.66 -4.24 -19.56
C LEU A 403 -11.36 -4.59 -20.27
N ALA A 404 -11.29 -5.74 -20.92
CA ALA A 404 -10.19 -6.11 -21.79
C ALA A 404 -10.72 -6.70 -23.08
N LEU A 405 -10.48 -5.98 -24.17
CA LEU A 405 -10.88 -6.35 -25.53
C LEU A 405 -9.66 -6.88 -26.26
N LYS A 406 -9.71 -8.12 -26.68
CA LYS A 406 -8.75 -8.72 -27.57
C LYS A 406 -9.37 -8.79 -28.97
N ILE A 407 -8.88 -7.96 -29.90
CA ILE A 407 -9.39 -7.89 -31.26
C ILE A 407 -8.89 -9.09 -32.08
N ASN A 408 -7.59 -9.43 -31.92
CA ASN A 408 -6.94 -10.58 -32.56
C ASN A 408 -5.72 -11.05 -31.76
N ALA A 409 -4.93 -11.96 -32.31
CA ALA A 409 -3.73 -12.46 -31.62
C ALA A 409 -2.71 -11.36 -31.30
N ASN A 410 -2.70 -10.28 -32.08
CA ASN A 410 -1.67 -9.25 -32.07
C ASN A 410 -2.13 -7.92 -31.44
N ASN A 411 -3.42 -7.71 -31.23
CA ASN A 411 -3.96 -6.44 -30.77
C ASN A 411 -4.91 -6.64 -29.60
N SER A 412 -4.63 -5.97 -28.48
CA SER A 412 -5.50 -5.93 -27.32
C SER A 412 -5.56 -4.54 -26.72
N PHE A 413 -6.73 -4.19 -26.18
CA PHE A 413 -6.98 -2.96 -25.45
C PHE A 413 -7.51 -3.31 -24.06
N SER A 414 -7.20 -2.49 -23.09
CA SER A 414 -7.79 -2.58 -21.76
C SER A 414 -8.20 -1.22 -21.25
N PHE A 415 -9.39 -1.17 -20.65
CA PHE A 415 -9.91 -0.01 -19.94
C PHE A 415 -10.12 -0.42 -18.49
N LYS A 416 -9.38 0.20 -17.57
CA LYS A 416 -9.37 -0.14 -16.17
C LYS A 416 -9.74 1.05 -15.33
N ASN A 417 -10.62 0.87 -14.37
CA ASN A 417 -11.09 1.92 -13.49
C ASN A 417 -11.09 1.41 -12.06
N LEU A 418 -10.59 2.25 -11.19
CA LEU A 418 -10.64 2.10 -9.74
C LEU A 418 -11.29 3.34 -9.14
N TYR A 419 -12.24 3.14 -8.25
CA TYR A 419 -12.79 4.15 -7.36
C TYR A 419 -12.72 3.64 -5.93
N SER A 420 -12.11 4.41 -5.01
CA SER A 420 -12.06 4.07 -3.60
C SER A 420 -12.36 5.29 -2.74
N ILE A 421 -13.13 5.07 -1.68
CA ILE A 421 -13.41 6.06 -0.64
C ILE A 421 -13.05 5.45 0.70
N SER A 422 -12.17 6.12 1.43
CA SER A 422 -11.86 5.81 2.83
C SER A 422 -12.28 6.98 3.70
N SER A 423 -13.22 6.78 4.61
CA SER A 423 -13.61 7.80 5.58
C SER A 423 -13.32 7.34 7.00
N GLU A 424 -12.78 8.24 7.80
CA GLU A 424 -12.45 8.06 9.20
C GLU A 424 -13.23 9.06 10.05
N SER A 425 -13.96 8.58 11.06
CA SER A 425 -14.62 9.38 12.07
C SER A 425 -13.99 9.06 13.42
N ARG A 426 -13.26 10.01 13.98
CA ARG A 426 -12.48 9.85 15.21
C ARG A 426 -12.95 10.82 16.30
N VAL A 427 -13.12 10.32 17.50
CA VAL A 427 -13.23 11.09 18.73
C VAL A 427 -12.07 10.67 19.63
N MET A 428 -11.29 11.62 20.09
CA MET A 428 -10.24 11.39 21.10
C MET A 428 -10.60 12.17 22.35
N ASP A 429 -10.61 11.45 23.47
CA ASP A 429 -10.79 12.01 24.81
C ASP A 429 -9.46 11.88 25.55
N ARG A 430 -8.85 13.03 25.88
CA ARG A 430 -7.54 13.12 26.55
C ARG A 430 -7.71 13.65 27.96
N ASN A 431 -7.15 12.93 28.93
CA ASN A 431 -7.14 13.31 30.33
C ASN A 431 -5.74 13.13 30.92
N GLY A 432 -5.29 14.07 31.76
CA GLY A 432 -3.98 13.95 32.40
C GLY A 432 -3.35 15.27 32.82
N SER A 433 -2.08 15.23 33.21
CA SER A 433 -1.33 16.44 33.61
C SER A 433 -0.82 17.20 32.37
N LEU A 434 -0.83 18.52 32.48
CA LEU A 434 -0.25 19.44 31.49
C LEU A 434 1.11 20.00 31.97
N SER A 435 1.31 20.09 33.29
CA SER A 435 2.55 20.44 33.98
C SER A 435 2.59 19.75 35.33
N GLN A 436 3.79 19.40 35.82
CA GLN A 436 4.02 18.80 37.13
C GLN A 436 4.84 19.72 38.04
N GLU A 437 4.86 21.02 37.78
CA GLU A 437 5.45 22.01 38.67
C GLU A 437 4.64 22.14 39.99
N SER A 438 5.02 23.07 40.86
CA SER A 438 4.46 23.24 42.23
C SER A 438 2.92 23.29 42.33
N ASP A 439 2.26 23.71 41.22
CA ASP A 439 0.81 23.67 41.07
C ASP A 439 0.46 22.84 39.83
N PRO A 440 0.33 21.50 39.94
CA PRO A 440 0.16 20.61 38.77
C PRO A 440 -1.13 20.91 38.01
N LEU A 441 -0.94 21.45 36.81
CA LEU A 441 -2.03 21.78 35.91
C LEU A 441 -2.48 20.52 35.17
N TRP A 442 -3.77 20.23 35.25
CA TRP A 442 -4.41 19.07 34.60
C TRP A 442 -5.31 19.54 33.46
N LEU A 443 -5.56 18.64 32.51
CA LEU A 443 -6.46 18.89 31.40
C LEU A 443 -7.42 17.73 31.18
N THR A 444 -8.60 18.10 30.66
CA THR A 444 -9.47 17.21 29.91
C THR A 444 -9.77 17.82 28.54
N SER A 445 -9.52 17.08 27.47
CA SER A 445 -9.63 17.61 26.11
C SER A 445 -10.34 16.62 25.21
N THR A 446 -11.24 17.14 24.36
CA THR A 446 -11.90 16.34 23.32
C THR A 446 -11.49 16.85 21.96
N ASN A 447 -11.04 15.93 21.09
CA ASN A 447 -10.81 16.18 19.67
C ASN A 447 -11.76 15.35 18.83
N ARG A 448 -12.42 15.95 17.87
CA ARG A 448 -13.34 15.32 16.93
C ARG A 448 -12.86 15.56 15.54
N LEU A 449 -12.61 14.50 14.79
CA LEU A 449 -12.04 14.59 13.45
C LEU A 449 -12.81 13.70 12.48
N PHE A 450 -13.17 14.25 11.35
CA PHE A 450 -13.66 13.47 10.21
C PHE A 450 -12.75 13.70 9.01
N ILE A 451 -12.27 12.61 8.41
CA ILE A 451 -11.44 12.61 7.20
C ILE A 451 -12.16 11.82 6.13
N ASN A 452 -12.12 12.31 4.90
CA ASN A 452 -12.66 11.61 3.76
C ASN A 452 -11.67 11.65 2.60
N ASN A 453 -11.01 10.51 2.35
CA ASN A 453 -10.08 10.32 1.23
C ASN A 453 -10.81 9.66 0.08
N LYS A 454 -10.70 10.23 -1.13
CA LYS A 454 -11.27 9.69 -2.36
C LYS A 454 -10.17 9.56 -3.39
N ILE A 455 -10.15 8.44 -4.09
CA ILE A 455 -9.30 8.24 -5.26
C ILE A 455 -10.13 7.67 -6.41
N TYR A 456 -10.00 8.28 -7.56
CA TYR A 456 -10.43 7.73 -8.84
C TYR A 456 -9.21 7.61 -9.74
N THR A 457 -9.05 6.46 -10.39
CA THR A 457 -8.03 6.27 -11.42
C THR A 457 -8.64 5.54 -12.60
N GLY A 458 -8.62 6.18 -13.77
CA GLY A 458 -9.02 5.62 -15.05
C GLY A 458 -7.79 5.42 -15.93
N GLN A 459 -7.71 4.27 -16.61
CA GLN A 459 -6.58 3.90 -17.48
C GLN A 459 -7.08 3.29 -18.77
N LEU A 460 -6.50 3.72 -19.88
CA LEU A 460 -6.66 3.09 -21.20
C LEU A 460 -5.29 2.60 -21.66
N ALA A 461 -5.18 1.33 -22.00
CA ALA A 461 -3.92 0.75 -22.45
C ALA A 461 -4.11 -0.13 -23.68
N GLY A 462 -3.07 -0.18 -24.52
CA GLY A 462 -3.00 -1.03 -25.70
C GLY A 462 -1.71 -1.82 -25.76
N ASP A 463 -1.82 -3.08 -26.18
CA ASP A 463 -0.71 -3.96 -26.49
C ASP A 463 -0.84 -4.39 -27.96
N HIS A 464 0.17 -4.06 -28.79
CA HIS A 464 0.19 -4.30 -30.22
C HIS A 464 1.47 -5.03 -30.63
N PHE A 465 1.33 -6.02 -31.48
CA PHE A 465 2.44 -6.72 -32.10
C PHE A 465 2.31 -6.61 -33.62
N LEU A 466 3.35 -6.14 -34.29
CA LEU A 466 3.43 -6.03 -35.74
C LEU A 466 4.23 -7.23 -36.28
N PRO A 467 3.59 -8.28 -36.86
CA PRO A 467 4.25 -9.54 -37.17
C PRO A 467 5.39 -9.41 -38.21
N GLU A 468 5.18 -8.58 -39.22
CA GLU A 468 6.17 -8.41 -40.30
C GLU A 468 7.46 -7.75 -39.80
N SER A 469 7.35 -6.68 -39.03
CA SER A 469 8.48 -5.94 -38.46
C SER A 469 8.98 -6.51 -37.15
N LYS A 470 8.24 -7.43 -36.53
CA LYS A 470 8.48 -8.01 -35.18
C LYS A 470 8.59 -6.93 -34.09
N ILE A 471 7.87 -5.82 -34.28
CA ILE A 471 7.81 -4.71 -33.32
C ILE A 471 6.64 -4.92 -32.37
N LYS A 472 6.93 -4.73 -31.07
CA LYS A 472 5.91 -4.71 -30.03
C LYS A 472 5.76 -3.28 -29.53
N ILE A 473 4.52 -2.80 -29.46
CA ILE A 473 4.16 -1.48 -28.95
C ILE A 473 3.22 -1.67 -27.75
N ASN A 474 3.59 -1.09 -26.62
CA ASN A 474 2.75 -1.04 -25.45
C ASN A 474 2.55 0.42 -25.07
N TRP A 475 1.34 0.82 -24.77
CA TRP A 475 1.06 2.16 -24.29
C TRP A 475 0.00 2.15 -23.19
N VAL A 476 0.05 3.15 -22.32
CA VAL A 476 -0.94 3.39 -21.28
C VAL A 476 -1.10 4.88 -21.06
N GLY A 477 -2.34 5.35 -21.14
CA GLY A 477 -2.74 6.67 -20.70
C GLY A 477 -3.57 6.56 -19.42
N SER A 478 -3.32 7.41 -18.44
CA SER A 478 -4.01 7.39 -17.15
C SER A 478 -4.36 8.80 -16.66
N PHE A 479 -5.46 8.85 -15.93
CA PHE A 479 -5.90 10.00 -15.18
C PHE A 479 -6.24 9.58 -13.76
N SER A 480 -5.77 10.35 -12.76
CA SER A 480 -6.12 10.14 -11.36
C SER A 480 -6.63 11.45 -10.74
N ASP A 481 -7.73 11.38 -10.00
CA ASP A 481 -8.32 12.44 -9.17
C ASP A 481 -8.24 11.97 -7.71
N VAL A 482 -7.43 12.66 -6.91
CA VAL A 482 -7.25 12.37 -5.49
C VAL A 482 -7.72 13.55 -4.67
N ARG A 483 -8.58 13.29 -3.71
CA ARG A 483 -9.13 14.30 -2.81
C ARG A 483 -9.04 13.84 -1.37
N ARG A 484 -8.65 14.77 -0.51
CA ARG A 484 -8.76 14.62 0.93
C ARG A 484 -9.50 15.80 1.51
N ASP A 485 -10.60 15.51 2.16
CA ASP A 485 -11.45 16.51 2.81
C ASP A 485 -11.42 16.28 4.32
N VAL A 486 -11.13 17.33 5.09
CA VAL A 486 -11.38 17.43 6.53
C VAL A 486 -12.43 18.53 6.71
N PRO A 487 -13.71 18.19 6.63
CA PRO A 487 -14.80 19.19 6.69
C PRO A 487 -14.91 19.85 8.05
N SER A 488 -14.49 19.18 9.11
CA SER A 488 -14.53 19.73 10.46
C SER A 488 -13.64 18.90 11.38
N GLU A 489 -12.62 19.52 11.94
CA GLU A 489 -11.95 19.05 13.14
C GLU A 489 -12.23 20.04 14.27
N ARG A 490 -12.68 19.57 15.42
CA ARG A 490 -13.05 20.43 16.55
C ARG A 490 -12.37 19.98 17.81
N ARG A 491 -11.85 20.96 18.54
CA ARG A 491 -11.15 20.72 19.79
C ARG A 491 -11.68 21.64 20.87
N ASN A 492 -11.91 21.05 22.04
CA ASN A 492 -12.14 21.80 23.25
C ASN A 492 -11.33 21.21 24.39
N THR A 493 -10.74 22.07 25.22
CA THR A 493 -9.86 21.70 26.32
C THR A 493 -10.25 22.50 27.56
N TYR A 494 -10.42 21.78 28.65
CA TYR A 494 -10.55 22.37 29.98
C TYR A 494 -9.28 22.10 30.76
N VAL A 495 -8.81 23.10 31.51
CA VAL A 495 -7.68 22.99 32.42
C VAL A 495 -8.14 23.22 33.85
N TYR A 496 -7.50 22.57 34.80
CA TYR A 496 -7.80 22.68 36.24
C TYR A 496 -6.55 22.32 37.03
N ILE A 497 -6.50 22.84 38.29
CA ILE A 497 -5.47 22.49 39.27
C ILE A 497 -5.97 21.30 40.08
N LYS A 498 -5.12 20.32 40.29
CA LYS A 498 -5.37 19.22 41.22
C LYS A 498 -4.45 19.45 42.42
N PHE A 499 -5.07 19.67 43.58
CA PHE A 499 -4.37 19.94 44.85
C PHE A 499 -3.88 18.64 45.49
N ASP A 500 -2.89 18.74 46.39
CA ASP A 500 -2.29 17.59 47.08
C ASP A 500 -3.30 16.79 47.95
N ASP A 501 -4.35 17.44 48.43
CA ASP A 501 -5.44 16.79 49.17
C ASP A 501 -6.40 16.00 48.26
N GLY A 502 -6.18 15.98 46.97
CA GLY A 502 -6.99 15.30 45.94
C GLY A 502 -8.20 16.13 45.49
N THR A 503 -8.41 17.34 46.00
CA THR A 503 -9.45 18.26 45.50
C THR A 503 -9.01 18.85 44.13
N MET A 504 -9.97 19.39 43.37
CA MET A 504 -9.74 19.97 42.06
C MET A 504 -10.38 21.36 42.00
N SER A 505 -9.66 22.30 41.35
CA SER A 505 -10.26 23.57 40.96
C SER A 505 -11.38 23.33 39.90
N THR A 506 -12.25 24.29 39.73
CA THR A 506 -13.28 24.22 38.66
C THR A 506 -12.59 24.15 37.27
N PRO A 507 -12.88 23.10 36.45
CA PRO A 507 -12.36 23.01 35.11
C PRO A 507 -12.73 24.23 34.27
N THR A 508 -11.78 24.84 33.59
CA THR A 508 -11.93 26.10 32.87
C THR A 508 -11.46 25.95 31.43
N ALA A 509 -12.31 26.27 30.45
CA ALA A 509 -11.94 26.38 29.04
C ALA A 509 -11.34 27.78 28.78
N ASN A 510 -10.02 27.83 28.60
CA ASN A 510 -9.32 29.10 28.43
C ASN A 510 -9.37 29.57 26.98
N PHE A 511 -10.38 30.36 26.62
CA PHE A 511 -10.51 30.98 25.31
C PHE A 511 -9.59 32.21 25.23
N SER A 512 -8.62 32.19 24.33
CA SER A 512 -7.66 33.30 24.16
C SER A 512 -7.94 34.04 22.85
N ILE A 513 -8.04 35.37 22.92
CA ILE A 513 -8.21 36.24 21.75
C ILE A 513 -6.95 36.34 20.87
N ASN A 514 -5.80 36.01 21.41
CA ASN A 514 -4.51 36.21 20.73
C ASN A 514 -4.04 34.93 20.02
N ASN A 515 -4.70 33.79 20.24
CA ASN A 515 -4.24 32.51 19.78
C ASN A 515 -5.44 31.64 19.35
N VAL A 516 -5.84 31.74 18.10
CA VAL A 516 -6.69 30.76 17.48
C VAL A 516 -5.79 29.83 16.67
N GLY A 517 -5.51 28.69 17.23
CA GLY A 517 -4.71 27.63 16.61
C GLY A 517 -5.39 26.27 16.81
N ALA A 518 -4.86 25.25 16.21
CA ALA A 518 -5.40 23.89 16.31
C ALA A 518 -5.43 23.37 17.76
N ASP A 519 -4.67 24.02 18.69
CA ASP A 519 -4.49 23.57 20.07
C ASP A 519 -5.42 24.24 21.08
N TYR A 520 -6.19 25.26 20.69
CA TYR A 520 -6.97 26.07 21.59
C TYR A 520 -8.40 25.60 21.77
N PRO A 521 -9.03 25.85 22.96
CA PRO A 521 -10.43 25.57 23.19
C PRO A 521 -11.33 26.26 22.17
N GLY A 522 -12.34 25.55 21.67
CA GLY A 522 -13.29 26.07 20.70
C GLY A 522 -12.75 26.18 19.29
N SER A 523 -11.60 25.58 19.00
CA SER A 523 -11.01 25.60 17.65
C SER A 523 -11.77 24.70 16.66
N ILE A 524 -11.82 25.18 15.41
CA ILE A 524 -12.40 24.48 14.26
C ILE A 524 -11.38 24.56 13.14
N TYR A 525 -10.95 23.41 12.66
CA TYR A 525 -10.03 23.28 11.53
C TYR A 525 -10.73 22.58 10.38
N THR A 526 -10.59 23.14 9.17
CA THR A 526 -11.04 22.51 7.92
C THR A 526 -9.87 22.42 6.94
N GLN A 527 -9.89 21.39 6.08
CA GLN A 527 -8.86 21.20 5.07
C GLN A 527 -9.44 20.61 3.81
N GLU A 528 -9.00 21.10 2.67
CA GLU A 528 -9.27 20.53 1.36
C GLU A 528 -7.93 20.36 0.61
N ASN A 529 -7.72 19.16 0.08
CA ASN A 529 -6.62 18.84 -0.82
C ASN A 529 -7.17 18.20 -2.07
N LYS A 530 -6.88 18.81 -3.22
CA LYS A 530 -7.27 18.29 -4.55
C LYS A 530 -6.02 18.08 -5.37
N GLU A 531 -5.86 16.88 -5.91
CA GLU A 531 -4.75 16.57 -6.78
C GLU A 531 -5.19 15.84 -8.03
N TYR A 532 -4.70 16.30 -9.17
CA TYR A 532 -4.91 15.68 -10.47
C TYR A 532 -3.57 15.20 -11.01
N LEU A 533 -3.54 13.98 -11.52
CA LEU A 533 -2.38 13.39 -12.17
C LEU A 533 -2.77 12.83 -13.53
N TYR A 534 -2.11 13.32 -14.57
CA TYR A 534 -2.19 12.82 -15.95
C TYR A 534 -0.87 12.13 -16.28
N SER A 535 -0.92 10.97 -16.92
CA SER A 535 0.29 10.28 -17.36
C SER A 535 0.04 9.51 -18.64
N THR A 536 0.99 9.58 -19.57
CA THR A 536 1.00 8.77 -20.78
C THR A 536 2.39 8.14 -20.94
N LYS A 537 2.42 6.84 -21.10
CA LYS A 537 3.65 6.05 -21.32
C LYS A 537 3.53 5.27 -22.63
N VAL A 538 4.60 5.23 -23.41
CA VAL A 538 4.70 4.45 -24.64
C VAL A 538 6.03 3.70 -24.64
N ASP A 539 5.99 2.42 -24.94
CA ASP A 539 7.13 1.52 -25.05
C ASP A 539 7.10 0.84 -26.42
N VAL A 540 8.19 0.91 -27.15
CA VAL A 540 8.40 0.20 -28.42
C VAL A 540 9.58 -0.73 -28.26
N SER A 541 9.41 -2.02 -28.57
CA SER A 541 10.51 -2.97 -28.50
C SER A 541 10.60 -3.86 -29.75
N LYS A 542 11.84 -4.27 -30.07
CA LYS A 542 12.12 -5.19 -31.17
C LYS A 542 13.21 -6.16 -30.75
N LYS A 543 12.88 -7.44 -30.86
CA LYS A 543 13.82 -8.53 -30.59
C LYS A 543 14.54 -8.94 -31.87
N PHE A 544 15.86 -9.00 -31.78
CA PHE A 544 16.78 -9.48 -32.85
C PHE A 544 17.31 -10.84 -32.41
N ASN A 545 17.23 -11.81 -33.31
CA ASN A 545 17.76 -13.14 -33.09
C ASN A 545 19.02 -13.29 -33.99
N PHE A 546 20.13 -13.68 -33.38
CA PHE A 546 21.39 -13.89 -34.03
C PHE A 546 21.82 -15.38 -34.03
N PRO A 547 22.77 -15.81 -34.85
CA PRO A 547 23.29 -17.16 -34.83
C PRO A 547 23.80 -17.58 -33.44
N LYS A 548 23.83 -18.89 -33.16
CA LYS A 548 24.28 -19.49 -31.87
C LYS A 548 23.38 -19.15 -30.67
N GLY A 549 22.12 -18.79 -30.90
CA GLY A 549 21.16 -18.50 -29.81
C GLY A 549 21.35 -17.15 -29.11
N TYR A 550 22.19 -16.28 -29.64
CA TYR A 550 22.31 -14.90 -29.16
C TYR A 550 21.07 -14.09 -29.53
N THR A 551 20.51 -13.36 -28.56
CA THR A 551 19.37 -12.49 -28.79
C THR A 551 19.57 -11.13 -28.17
N THR A 552 19.11 -10.08 -28.86
CA THR A 552 19.09 -8.70 -28.35
C THR A 552 17.69 -8.15 -28.46
N ASP A 553 17.10 -7.71 -27.34
CA ASP A 553 15.84 -6.96 -27.32
C ASP A 553 16.16 -5.48 -27.05
N ILE A 554 15.84 -4.63 -28.00
CA ILE A 554 16.00 -3.18 -27.89
C ILE A 554 14.63 -2.59 -27.57
N LYS A 555 14.55 -1.87 -26.47
CA LYS A 555 13.33 -1.19 -26.01
C LYS A 555 13.60 0.31 -25.87
N ILE A 556 12.81 1.10 -26.57
CA ILE A 556 12.79 2.57 -26.49
C ILE A 556 11.44 2.97 -25.97
N GLY A 557 11.39 3.92 -25.07
CA GLY A 557 10.10 4.37 -24.56
C GLY A 557 10.20 5.75 -23.93
N GLY A 558 9.03 6.29 -23.61
CA GLY A 558 8.90 7.58 -22.96
C GLY A 558 7.67 7.64 -22.07
N ILE A 559 7.70 8.58 -21.16
CA ILE A 559 6.58 8.93 -20.29
C ILE A 559 6.50 10.43 -20.17
N THR A 560 5.29 10.96 -20.29
CA THR A 560 4.96 12.32 -19.86
C THR A 560 3.99 12.25 -18.70
N GLN A 561 4.18 13.13 -17.72
CA GLN A 561 3.37 13.19 -16.51
C GLN A 561 3.16 14.64 -16.10
N SER A 562 1.94 15.03 -15.82
CA SER A 562 1.58 16.34 -15.27
C SER A 562 0.77 16.15 -13.99
N ARG A 563 1.16 16.85 -12.95
CA ARG A 563 0.56 16.76 -11.61
C ARG A 563 0.25 18.15 -11.09
N ASN A 564 -0.98 18.38 -10.65
CA ASN A 564 -1.44 19.65 -10.12
C ASN A 564 -2.08 19.41 -8.76
N ARG A 565 -1.72 20.23 -7.75
CA ARG A 565 -2.28 20.18 -6.41
C ARG A 565 -2.73 21.54 -5.94
N ASP A 566 -3.97 21.62 -5.45
CA ASP A 566 -4.52 22.74 -4.71
C ASP A 566 -4.73 22.28 -3.26
N PHE A 567 -4.11 23.00 -2.33
CA PHE A 567 -4.24 22.75 -0.89
C PHE A 567 -4.72 24.02 -0.21
N ALA A 568 -5.73 23.88 0.65
CA ALA A 568 -6.22 24.95 1.50
C ALA A 568 -6.62 24.39 2.86
N ALA A 569 -6.14 25.02 3.92
CA ALA A 569 -6.61 24.81 5.27
C ALA A 569 -7.20 26.10 5.82
N ARG A 570 -8.13 25.98 6.77
CA ARG A 570 -8.77 27.11 7.42
C ARG A 570 -8.89 26.87 8.90
N GLN A 571 -8.57 27.86 9.70
CA GLN A 571 -8.65 27.83 11.14
C GLN A 571 -9.63 28.85 11.65
N LEU A 572 -10.67 28.40 12.34
CA LEU A 572 -11.62 29.23 13.03
C LEU A 572 -11.60 28.91 14.53
N GLY A 573 -11.99 29.86 15.35
CA GLY A 573 -12.17 29.62 16.78
C GLY A 573 -13.29 30.43 17.38
N TYR A 574 -13.90 29.94 18.45
CA TYR A 574 -14.77 30.74 19.27
C TYR A 574 -13.94 31.41 20.35
N ILE A 575 -14.05 32.75 20.41
CA ILE A 575 -13.39 33.56 21.41
C ILE A 575 -14.39 34.51 22.08
N PRO A 576 -14.15 34.93 23.35
CA PRO A 576 -14.91 36.02 23.96
C PRO A 576 -14.63 37.31 23.18
N PHE A 577 -15.66 38.01 22.75
CA PHE A 577 -15.47 39.30 22.11
C PHE A 577 -15.06 40.33 23.16
N ASN A 578 -13.90 40.93 22.96
CA ASN A 578 -13.33 41.96 23.86
C ASN A 578 -12.78 43.12 23.03
N GLY A 579 -13.59 44.09 22.71
CA GLY A 579 -13.16 45.18 21.85
C GLY A 579 -13.99 46.45 22.01
N ASN A 580 -13.43 47.61 21.62
CA ASN A 580 -14.09 48.90 21.53
C ASN A 580 -14.65 49.11 20.15
N VAL A 581 -15.95 49.49 20.07
CA VAL A 581 -16.62 49.84 18.84
C VAL A 581 -17.35 51.15 19.02
N GLY A 582 -17.02 52.16 18.19
CA GLY A 582 -17.68 53.44 18.25
C GLY A 582 -17.53 54.15 19.63
N GLY A 583 -16.43 53.89 20.35
CA GLY A 583 -16.22 54.41 21.69
C GLY A 583 -16.89 53.62 22.82
N VAL A 584 -17.59 52.54 22.48
CA VAL A 584 -18.27 51.65 23.45
C VAL A 584 -17.40 50.41 23.66
N ASN A 585 -17.02 50.17 24.92
CA ASN A 585 -16.30 48.93 25.26
C ASN A 585 -17.30 47.77 25.46
N TYR A 586 -17.18 46.74 24.63
CA TYR A 586 -18.03 45.51 24.71
C TYR A 586 -17.31 44.37 25.47
N GLY A 587 -16.14 44.62 26.04
CA GLY A 587 -15.38 43.64 26.84
C GLY A 587 -16.19 43.19 28.06
N ASN A 588 -16.27 41.91 28.28
CA ASN A 588 -16.99 41.33 29.41
C ASN A 588 -16.15 40.27 30.09
N SER A 589 -15.27 40.67 30.99
CA SER A 589 -14.47 39.75 31.78
C SER A 589 -15.32 38.80 32.64
N THR A 590 -16.43 39.29 33.18
CA THR A 590 -17.39 38.50 33.97
C THR A 590 -18.06 37.41 33.15
N PHE A 591 -18.47 37.75 31.91
CA PHE A 591 -19.02 36.74 31.00
C PHE A 591 -17.95 35.69 30.62
N SER A 592 -16.76 36.14 30.26
CA SER A 592 -15.67 35.24 29.89
C SER A 592 -15.31 34.27 31.00
N SER A 593 -15.22 34.74 32.22
CA SER A 593 -14.96 33.93 33.42
C SER A 593 -16.11 32.98 33.71
N ALA A 594 -17.36 33.45 33.61
CA ALA A 594 -18.53 32.63 33.89
C ALA A 594 -18.76 31.54 32.84
N ILE A 595 -18.57 31.84 31.55
CA ILE A 595 -18.82 30.90 30.46
C ILE A 595 -17.74 29.82 30.37
N SER A 596 -16.49 30.15 30.68
CA SER A 596 -15.36 29.24 30.58
C SER A 596 -15.45 28.03 31.52
N THR A 597 -16.23 28.14 32.62
CA THR A 597 -16.43 27.06 33.58
C THR A 597 -17.67 26.19 33.26
N GLN A 598 -18.42 26.49 32.20
CA GLN A 598 -19.63 25.80 31.81
C GLN A 598 -19.35 24.57 30.93
N THR A 599 -20.38 23.73 30.74
CA THR A 599 -20.31 22.59 29.82
C THR A 599 -20.27 23.04 28.37
N ASN A 600 -19.81 22.18 27.44
CA ASN A 600 -19.82 22.44 26.01
C ASN A 600 -21.20 22.85 25.50
N ALA A 601 -22.28 22.21 25.99
CA ALA A 601 -23.64 22.51 25.61
C ALA A 601 -24.05 23.97 25.98
N THR A 602 -23.57 24.46 27.11
CA THR A 602 -23.82 25.83 27.56
C THR A 602 -22.89 26.81 26.85
N ILE A 603 -21.60 26.52 26.78
CA ILE A 603 -20.61 27.41 26.16
C ILE A 603 -21.02 27.73 24.73
N PHE A 604 -21.28 26.71 23.92
CA PHE A 604 -21.53 26.88 22.49
C PHE A 604 -23.02 27.02 22.15
N ASN A 605 -23.85 27.38 23.14
CA ASN A 605 -25.27 27.71 22.89
C ASN A 605 -25.38 29.04 22.15
N SER A 606 -26.34 29.14 21.22
CA SER A 606 -26.60 30.37 20.45
C SER A 606 -26.88 31.59 21.30
N ALA A 607 -27.49 31.39 22.49
CA ALA A 607 -27.78 32.46 23.45
C ALA A 607 -26.50 33.14 23.98
N ASN A 608 -25.36 32.46 23.92
CA ASN A 608 -24.07 32.94 24.37
C ASN A 608 -23.20 33.52 23.23
N MET A 609 -23.74 33.60 22.01
CA MET A 609 -23.01 34.05 20.82
C MET A 609 -23.34 35.51 20.46
N GLY A 610 -22.35 36.25 20.07
CA GLY A 610 -22.42 37.59 19.53
C GLY A 610 -22.70 38.67 20.59
N ILE A 611 -23.39 39.74 20.22
CA ILE A 611 -23.75 40.85 21.13
C ILE A 611 -25.00 40.47 21.90
N LEU A 612 -24.86 40.38 23.21
CA LEU A 612 -25.92 39.94 24.12
C LEU A 612 -26.78 41.09 24.67
N GLY A 613 -26.26 42.30 24.61
CA GLY A 613 -26.95 43.51 25.07
C GLY A 613 -26.05 44.74 25.00
N PRO A 614 -26.55 45.92 25.47
CA PRO A 614 -25.73 47.13 25.53
C PRO A 614 -24.44 46.91 26.32
N LYS A 615 -23.31 47.14 25.70
CA LYS A 615 -21.96 46.93 26.30
C LYS A 615 -21.70 45.49 26.81
N LEU A 616 -22.46 44.51 26.31
CA LEU A 616 -22.38 43.11 26.70
C LEU A 616 -22.15 42.24 25.49
N SER A 617 -21.04 41.57 25.41
CA SER A 617 -20.75 40.61 24.35
C SER A 617 -20.57 39.19 24.89
N GLY A 618 -20.94 38.21 24.07
CA GLY A 618 -20.67 36.78 24.28
C GLY A 618 -19.49 36.30 23.44
N LEU A 619 -19.55 35.04 23.04
CA LEU A 619 -18.57 34.43 22.14
C LEU A 619 -18.81 34.93 20.71
N THR A 620 -17.76 35.08 19.96
CA THR A 620 -17.75 35.36 18.51
C THR A 620 -16.84 34.40 17.78
N LEU A 621 -17.00 34.30 16.47
CA LEU A 621 -16.05 33.59 15.64
C LEU A 621 -14.85 34.49 15.34
N TYR A 622 -13.70 33.85 15.26
CA TYR A 622 -12.43 34.47 14.90
C TYR A 622 -11.77 33.66 13.77
N GLU A 623 -11.31 34.33 12.72
CA GLU A 623 -10.53 33.76 11.64
C GLU A 623 -9.05 33.78 12.00
N GLY A 624 -8.49 32.60 12.26
CA GLY A 624 -7.09 32.42 12.61
C GLY A 624 -6.24 31.87 11.46
N THR A 625 -6.84 31.77 10.26
CA THR A 625 -6.14 31.27 9.08
C THR A 625 -4.96 32.18 8.70
N LYS A 626 -3.81 31.56 8.54
CA LYS A 626 -2.56 32.22 8.23
C LYS A 626 -2.28 32.20 6.72
N PRO A 627 -1.46 33.13 6.20
CA PRO A 627 -1.10 33.16 4.79
C PRO A 627 -0.46 31.86 4.27
N ASN A 628 0.28 31.13 5.14
CA ASN A 628 0.91 29.85 4.80
C ASN A 628 -0.02 28.63 4.86
N ASP A 629 -1.30 28.79 5.24
CA ASP A 629 -2.26 27.69 5.30
C ASP A 629 -2.77 27.25 3.90
N THR A 630 -2.27 27.87 2.83
CA THR A 630 -2.61 27.56 1.46
C THR A 630 -1.39 27.46 0.57
N TYR A 631 -1.43 26.54 -0.39
CA TYR A 631 -0.47 26.51 -1.50
C TYR A 631 -1.06 25.92 -2.76
N LYS A 632 -0.52 26.31 -3.92
CA LYS A 632 -0.74 25.70 -5.21
C LYS A 632 0.57 25.18 -5.75
N ALA A 633 0.54 23.98 -6.31
CA ALA A 633 1.75 23.38 -6.82
C ALA A 633 1.48 22.56 -8.08
N GLU A 634 2.42 22.60 -8.99
CA GLU A 634 2.42 21.79 -10.20
C GLU A 634 3.79 21.16 -10.43
N SER A 635 3.81 20.00 -11.09
CA SER A 635 5.04 19.41 -11.58
C SER A 635 4.81 18.69 -12.89
N ASN A 636 5.79 18.79 -13.79
CA ASN A 636 5.80 18.12 -15.06
C ASN A 636 7.06 17.26 -15.17
N LEU A 637 6.91 16.05 -15.67
CA LEU A 637 8.00 15.10 -15.93
C LEU A 637 7.88 14.59 -17.35
N ASP A 638 8.88 14.87 -18.16
CA ASP A 638 9.07 14.28 -19.48
C ASP A 638 10.31 13.42 -19.48
N ALA A 639 10.15 12.14 -19.80
CA ALA A 639 11.26 11.22 -19.77
C ALA A 639 11.31 10.33 -20.99
N GLY A 640 12.52 10.10 -21.47
CA GLY A 640 12.83 9.13 -22.51
C GLY A 640 13.85 8.11 -22.04
N TYR A 641 13.83 6.89 -22.57
CA TYR A 641 14.81 5.89 -22.22
C TYR A 641 15.14 4.94 -23.39
N LEU A 642 16.35 4.41 -23.33
CA LEU A 642 16.83 3.30 -24.15
C LEU A 642 17.25 2.16 -23.22
N MET A 643 16.74 0.95 -23.49
CA MET A 643 17.10 -0.27 -22.79
C MET A 643 17.49 -1.34 -23.80
N VAL A 644 18.62 -2.01 -23.58
CA VAL A 644 19.14 -3.11 -24.39
C VAL A 644 19.25 -4.34 -23.50
N ASP A 645 18.60 -5.44 -23.89
CA ASP A 645 18.59 -6.73 -23.19
C ASP A 645 19.26 -7.78 -24.10
N ASN A 646 20.48 -8.14 -23.76
CA ASN A 646 21.30 -9.11 -24.50
C ASN A 646 21.29 -10.44 -23.77
N ILE A 647 20.95 -11.52 -24.47
CA ILE A 647 21.01 -12.88 -23.93
C ILE A 647 21.99 -13.69 -24.80
N PHE A 648 23.03 -14.24 -24.18
CA PHE A 648 24.00 -15.08 -24.83
C PHE A 648 24.45 -16.22 -23.90
N ASP A 649 24.15 -17.46 -24.26
CA ASP A 649 24.38 -18.67 -23.47
C ASP A 649 23.79 -18.52 -22.06
N LYS A 650 24.63 -18.47 -21.04
CA LYS A 650 24.23 -18.34 -19.61
C LYS A 650 24.14 -16.89 -19.14
N TRP A 651 24.54 -15.92 -19.96
CA TRP A 651 24.57 -14.51 -19.60
C TRP A 651 23.37 -13.76 -20.16
N ARG A 652 22.82 -12.90 -19.34
CA ARG A 652 21.87 -11.86 -19.76
C ARG A 652 22.35 -10.52 -19.24
N LEU A 653 22.57 -9.58 -20.14
CA LEU A 653 23.07 -8.25 -19.87
C LEU A 653 21.98 -7.24 -20.24
N VAL A 654 21.41 -6.55 -19.25
CA VAL A 654 20.41 -5.51 -19.44
C VAL A 654 21.00 -4.18 -19.03
N TRP A 655 21.13 -3.27 -19.99
CA TRP A 655 21.75 -1.97 -19.76
C TRP A 655 21.06 -0.87 -20.55
N GLY A 656 21.31 0.36 -20.14
CA GLY A 656 20.79 1.55 -20.79
C GLY A 656 20.73 2.73 -19.87
N ALA A 657 20.03 3.75 -20.33
CA ALA A 657 19.87 4.99 -19.58
C ALA A 657 18.49 5.58 -19.79
N ARG A 658 18.06 6.33 -18.80
CA ARG A 658 16.85 7.14 -18.77
C ARG A 658 17.26 8.61 -18.60
N LEU A 659 16.65 9.48 -19.38
CA LEU A 659 16.78 10.92 -19.27
C LEU A 659 15.45 11.48 -18.77
N GLU A 660 15.46 12.23 -17.69
CA GLU A 660 14.29 12.88 -17.10
C GLU A 660 14.46 14.39 -17.10
N ASN A 661 13.54 15.10 -17.74
CA ASN A 661 13.37 16.54 -17.61
C ASN A 661 12.20 16.79 -16.67
N PHE A 662 12.51 17.37 -15.51
CA PHE A 662 11.54 17.59 -14.44
C PHE A 662 11.45 19.08 -14.13
N SER A 663 10.21 19.58 -14.05
CA SER A 663 9.92 20.92 -13.54
C SER A 663 8.93 20.85 -12.39
N GLN A 664 9.12 21.71 -11.41
CA GLN A 664 8.24 21.83 -10.24
C GLN A 664 8.09 23.30 -9.87
N HIS A 665 6.85 23.74 -9.76
CA HIS A 665 6.49 25.09 -9.36
C HIS A 665 5.56 25.04 -8.15
N LEU A 666 5.83 25.86 -7.11
CA LEU A 666 4.99 25.97 -5.92
C LEU A 666 4.87 27.43 -5.51
N ILE A 667 3.64 27.86 -5.30
CA ILE A 667 3.29 29.19 -4.82
C ILE A 667 2.64 29.05 -3.44
N SER A 668 3.20 29.76 -2.45
CA SER A 668 2.68 29.87 -1.08
C SER A 668 3.12 31.19 -0.47
N LYS A 669 2.94 31.34 0.83
CA LYS A 669 3.44 32.46 1.61
C LYS A 669 4.06 31.96 2.92
N TYR A 670 4.95 32.73 3.50
CA TYR A 670 5.30 32.57 4.92
C TYR A 670 4.17 33.09 5.82
N ASP A 671 4.20 32.74 7.10
CA ASP A 671 3.26 33.29 8.11
C ASP A 671 3.29 34.85 8.16
N SER A 672 4.43 35.45 7.90
CA SER A 672 4.60 36.88 7.72
C SER A 672 3.89 37.51 6.52
N GLY A 673 3.32 36.69 5.60
CA GLY A 673 2.70 37.15 4.37
C GLY A 673 3.66 37.33 3.19
N ILE A 674 4.96 37.11 3.39
CA ILE A 674 5.98 37.19 2.33
C ILE A 674 5.75 36.00 1.36
N ASP A 675 5.78 36.30 0.06
CA ASP A 675 5.57 35.29 -0.99
C ASP A 675 6.70 34.24 -0.99
N VAL A 676 6.31 32.98 -1.18
CA VAL A 676 7.20 31.84 -1.38
C VAL A 676 6.93 31.28 -2.76
N ASN A 677 7.92 31.36 -3.63
CA ASN A 677 7.90 30.77 -4.96
C ASN A 677 9.06 29.79 -5.09
N VAL A 678 8.74 28.53 -5.27
CA VAL A 678 9.73 27.48 -5.53
C VAL A 678 9.65 27.10 -7.00
N ASP A 679 10.73 27.35 -7.75
CA ASP A 679 10.87 27.00 -9.15
C ASP A 679 12.11 26.10 -9.32
N VAL A 680 11.86 24.87 -9.72
CA VAL A 680 12.92 23.88 -9.96
C VAL A 680 12.77 23.34 -11.38
N THR A 681 13.85 23.38 -12.17
CA THR A 681 13.95 22.66 -13.44
C THR A 681 15.25 21.88 -13.45
N GLN A 682 15.17 20.58 -13.69
CA GLN A 682 16.32 19.68 -13.61
C GLN A 682 16.28 18.63 -14.70
N LEU A 683 17.43 18.43 -15.34
CA LEU A 683 17.66 17.36 -16.31
C LEU A 683 18.56 16.30 -15.69
N ASP A 684 18.03 15.07 -15.55
CA ASP A 684 18.70 13.97 -14.88
C ASP A 684 19.02 12.83 -15.85
N LEU A 685 20.29 12.41 -15.90
CA LEU A 685 20.72 11.20 -16.60
C LEU A 685 20.87 10.05 -15.59
N LEU A 686 20.13 8.97 -15.82
CA LEU A 686 19.98 7.85 -14.90
C LEU A 686 20.38 6.53 -15.60
N PRO A 687 21.68 6.19 -15.60
CA PRO A 687 22.17 4.93 -16.14
C PRO A 687 21.82 3.75 -15.24
N SER A 688 21.61 2.59 -15.84
CA SER A 688 21.41 1.33 -15.12
C SER A 688 21.98 0.13 -15.87
N LEU A 689 22.49 -0.83 -15.10
CA LEU A 689 23.09 -2.07 -15.56
C LEU A 689 22.60 -3.23 -14.68
N ASN A 690 22.06 -4.28 -15.29
CA ASN A 690 21.71 -5.53 -14.63
C ASN A 690 22.38 -6.69 -15.40
N ILE A 691 23.19 -7.48 -14.70
CA ILE A 691 23.86 -8.66 -15.25
C ILE A 691 23.26 -9.88 -14.56
N ILE A 692 22.83 -10.86 -15.34
CA ILE A 692 22.28 -12.12 -14.83
C ILE A 692 23.09 -13.25 -15.41
N TYR A 693 23.68 -14.06 -14.54
CA TYR A 693 24.40 -15.29 -14.91
C TYR A 693 23.61 -16.51 -14.47
N SER A 694 23.14 -17.31 -15.41
CA SER A 694 22.42 -18.55 -15.16
C SER A 694 23.42 -19.68 -14.85
N LEU A 695 23.75 -19.91 -13.58
CA LEU A 695 24.63 -21.00 -13.14
C LEU A 695 24.08 -22.34 -13.62
N THR A 696 22.79 -22.55 -13.48
CA THR A 696 22.01 -23.69 -14.00
C THR A 696 20.63 -23.23 -14.47
N LYS A 697 19.83 -24.11 -15.08
CA LYS A 697 18.41 -23.82 -15.40
C LYS A 697 17.55 -23.44 -14.17
N LYS A 698 18.05 -23.65 -12.95
CA LYS A 698 17.35 -23.39 -11.69
C LYS A 698 18.03 -22.33 -10.82
N GLN A 699 19.21 -21.84 -11.20
CA GLN A 699 20.04 -20.95 -10.36
C GLN A 699 20.50 -19.72 -11.17
N ASN A 700 20.31 -18.54 -10.60
CA ASN A 700 20.79 -17.28 -11.15
C ASN A 700 21.68 -16.56 -10.14
N LEU A 701 22.71 -15.90 -10.65
CA LEU A 701 23.46 -14.86 -9.95
C LEU A 701 23.18 -13.54 -10.66
N ARG A 702 22.77 -12.52 -9.91
CA ARG A 702 22.42 -11.18 -10.42
C ARG A 702 23.33 -10.14 -9.82
N LEU A 703 23.85 -9.25 -10.65
CA LEU A 703 24.57 -8.04 -10.26
C LEU A 703 23.86 -6.83 -10.86
N SER A 704 23.63 -5.79 -10.07
CA SER A 704 22.99 -4.56 -10.55
C SER A 704 23.73 -3.34 -10.06
N ALA A 705 23.85 -2.32 -10.90
CA ALA A 705 24.36 -0.99 -10.57
C ALA A 705 23.50 0.08 -11.26
N SER A 706 23.16 1.16 -10.53
CA SER A 706 22.32 2.22 -11.09
C SER A 706 22.45 3.54 -10.34
N LYS A 707 22.13 4.64 -11.04
CA LYS A 707 21.84 5.94 -10.44
C LYS A 707 20.32 6.15 -10.39
N THR A 708 19.80 6.57 -9.24
CA THR A 708 18.41 6.97 -9.02
C THR A 708 18.38 8.27 -8.22
N LEU A 709 17.20 8.80 -7.96
CA LEU A 709 17.03 10.05 -7.25
C LEU A 709 15.78 10.04 -6.36
N ASN A 710 15.62 11.08 -5.54
CA ASN A 710 14.39 11.34 -4.81
C ASN A 710 14.17 12.86 -4.68
N ARG A 711 13.02 13.34 -5.18
CA ARG A 711 12.67 14.76 -5.25
C ARG A 711 11.85 15.17 -4.02
N PRO A 712 11.97 16.44 -3.56
CA PRO A 712 11.07 16.96 -2.52
C PRO A 712 9.60 16.91 -2.99
N GLU A 713 8.72 16.60 -2.07
CA GLU A 713 7.25 16.62 -2.29
C GLU A 713 6.73 18.05 -2.08
N PHE A 714 5.58 18.40 -2.70
CA PHE A 714 4.96 19.72 -2.56
C PHE A 714 4.80 20.14 -1.10
N ARG A 715 4.34 19.22 -0.25
CA ARG A 715 4.14 19.48 1.18
C ARG A 715 5.44 19.72 1.94
N GLU A 716 6.51 19.06 1.52
CA GLU A 716 7.83 19.25 2.15
C GLU A 716 8.45 20.60 1.82
N LEU A 717 8.08 21.19 0.66
CA LEU A 717 8.50 22.52 0.23
C LEU A 717 7.60 23.63 0.78
N ALA A 718 6.30 23.36 0.96
CA ALA A 718 5.36 24.36 1.43
C ALA A 718 5.61 24.73 2.90
N PRO A 719 5.76 26.03 3.27
CA PRO A 719 6.03 26.48 4.63
C PRO A 719 4.80 26.38 5.56
N PHE A 720 3.83 25.56 5.21
CA PHE A 720 2.65 25.25 5.99
C PHE A 720 3.01 24.49 7.27
N GLN A 721 2.42 24.87 8.39
CA GLN A 721 2.58 24.18 9.67
C GLN A 721 1.39 23.24 9.90
N PHE A 722 1.64 21.93 9.89
CA PHE A 722 0.64 20.91 10.21
C PHE A 722 0.78 20.51 11.68
N TYR A 723 -0.31 20.62 12.43
CA TYR A 723 -0.38 20.12 13.79
C TYR A 723 -1.04 18.73 13.85
N ASP A 724 -0.30 17.76 14.40
CA ASP A 724 -0.82 16.42 14.64
C ASP A 724 -1.27 16.29 16.10
N ASN A 725 -2.59 16.30 16.32
CA ASN A 725 -3.20 16.13 17.64
C ASN A 725 -2.83 14.81 18.33
N ALA A 726 -2.54 13.75 17.56
CA ALA A 726 -2.17 12.46 18.13
C ALA A 726 -0.77 12.50 18.72
N THR A 727 0.17 13.19 18.11
CA THR A 727 1.54 13.33 18.61
C THR A 727 1.78 14.63 19.39
N GLY A 728 0.90 15.65 19.25
CA GLY A 728 1.08 16.97 19.84
C GLY A 728 2.26 17.74 19.24
N ARG A 729 2.68 17.38 18.01
CA ARG A 729 3.83 18.00 17.32
C ARG A 729 3.36 18.77 16.09
N GLN A 730 4.04 19.85 15.79
CA GLN A 730 3.86 20.60 14.54
C GLN A 730 4.94 20.21 13.55
N ARG A 731 4.59 20.11 12.26
CA ARG A 731 5.56 19.84 11.19
C ARG A 731 5.53 20.93 10.15
N GLU A 732 6.70 21.53 9.88
CA GLU A 732 6.87 22.60 8.93
C GLU A 732 7.63 22.13 7.68
N GLY A 733 7.21 22.63 6.51
CA GLY A 733 7.93 22.43 5.25
C GLY A 733 9.14 23.34 5.13
N ASN A 734 9.99 23.05 4.13
CA ASN A 734 11.23 23.77 3.88
C ASN A 734 11.39 24.04 2.38
N PRO A 735 11.19 25.29 1.91
CA PRO A 735 11.30 25.64 0.49
C PRO A 735 12.70 25.39 -0.12
N ASP A 736 13.75 25.31 0.72
CA ASP A 736 15.15 25.19 0.30
C ASP A 736 15.62 23.74 0.09
N LEU A 737 14.70 22.77 0.18
CA LEU A 737 15.05 21.35 0.00
C LEU A 737 15.59 21.05 -1.38
N LYS A 738 16.66 20.26 -1.41
CA LYS A 738 17.35 19.79 -2.62
C LYS A 738 16.98 18.36 -2.96
N VAL A 739 17.13 18.03 -4.23
CA VAL A 739 16.97 16.65 -4.72
C VAL A 739 18.06 15.76 -4.10
N THR A 740 17.66 14.57 -3.67
CA THR A 740 18.56 13.51 -3.23
C THR A 740 19.04 12.71 -4.42
N GLU A 741 20.35 12.58 -4.61
CA GLU A 741 20.98 11.70 -5.61
C GLU A 741 21.39 10.38 -4.93
N ILE A 742 21.22 9.24 -5.65
CA ILE A 742 21.41 7.93 -5.06
C ILE A 742 22.19 7.02 -6.02
N ILE A 743 23.27 6.42 -5.53
CA ILE A 743 23.99 5.36 -6.23
C ILE A 743 23.62 4.01 -5.60
N ASN A 744 23.24 3.05 -6.41
CA ASN A 744 22.78 1.73 -5.97
C ASN A 744 23.67 0.63 -6.50
N GLY A 745 23.99 -0.35 -5.66
CA GLY A 745 24.66 -1.61 -6.01
C GLY A 745 23.95 -2.80 -5.37
N ASP A 746 23.67 -3.85 -6.11
CA ASP A 746 22.97 -5.04 -5.66
C ASP A 746 23.63 -6.31 -6.19
N LEU A 747 23.73 -7.34 -5.32
CA LEU A 747 24.15 -8.70 -5.66
C LEU A 747 23.11 -9.68 -5.13
N ARG A 748 22.61 -10.61 -5.97
CA ARG A 748 21.61 -11.60 -5.54
C ARG A 748 21.89 -12.97 -6.16
N TYR A 749 21.90 -13.99 -5.33
CA TYR A 749 21.81 -15.40 -5.72
C TYR A 749 20.39 -15.89 -5.57
N GLU A 750 19.87 -16.64 -6.57
CA GLU A 750 18.54 -17.23 -6.58
C GLU A 750 18.60 -18.69 -6.97
N PHE A 751 17.88 -19.53 -6.22
CA PHE A 751 17.71 -20.94 -6.51
C PHE A 751 16.22 -21.34 -6.50
N PHE A 752 15.74 -21.88 -7.61
CA PHE A 752 14.37 -22.33 -7.84
C PHE A 752 14.36 -23.87 -7.96
N PRO A 753 14.41 -24.63 -6.85
CA PRO A 753 14.57 -26.09 -6.91
C PRO A 753 13.37 -26.79 -7.54
N GLY A 754 12.15 -26.29 -7.32
CA GLY A 754 10.91 -26.90 -7.75
C GLY A 754 9.76 -25.90 -7.98
N LYS A 755 8.56 -26.44 -8.19
CA LYS A 755 7.35 -25.62 -8.33
C LYS A 755 7.03 -24.88 -7.02
N ALA A 756 6.89 -23.56 -7.07
CA ALA A 756 6.57 -22.71 -5.91
C ALA A 756 7.64 -22.74 -4.78
N GLN A 757 8.89 -23.10 -5.08
CA GLN A 757 10.02 -23.11 -4.16
C GLN A 757 11.04 -22.06 -4.56
N LEU A 758 11.66 -21.42 -3.57
CA LEU A 758 12.66 -20.38 -3.75
C LEU A 758 13.63 -20.39 -2.56
N PHE A 759 14.92 -20.27 -2.86
CA PHE A 759 15.93 -19.81 -1.92
C PHE A 759 16.68 -18.65 -2.56
N SER A 760 16.80 -17.54 -1.87
CA SER A 760 17.59 -16.42 -2.36
C SER A 760 18.34 -15.72 -1.24
N VAL A 761 19.52 -15.19 -1.60
CA VAL A 761 20.34 -14.34 -0.76
C VAL A 761 20.70 -13.10 -1.57
N SER A 762 20.45 -11.93 -1.01
CA SER A 762 20.77 -10.63 -1.62
C SER A 762 21.65 -9.81 -0.69
N ALA A 763 22.57 -9.05 -1.25
CA ALA A 763 23.29 -7.98 -0.58
C ALA A 763 23.08 -6.69 -1.37
N PHE A 764 22.94 -5.55 -0.70
CA PHE A 764 22.75 -4.26 -1.33
C PHE A 764 23.57 -3.17 -0.62
N TYR A 765 23.92 -2.15 -1.39
CA TYR A 765 24.59 -0.93 -0.93
C TYR A 765 24.00 0.28 -1.64
N LYS A 766 23.73 1.35 -0.90
CA LYS A 766 23.19 2.62 -1.41
C LYS A 766 23.95 3.77 -0.78
N ASP A 767 24.34 4.72 -1.62
CA ASP A 767 24.98 5.96 -1.22
C ASP A 767 24.09 7.15 -1.57
N PHE A 768 23.86 8.04 -0.63
CA PHE A 768 22.95 9.18 -0.73
C PHE A 768 23.70 10.50 -0.58
N LYS A 769 23.44 11.41 -1.50
CA LYS A 769 23.80 12.82 -1.38
C LYS A 769 22.56 13.64 -1.14
N ASN A 770 22.58 14.52 -0.13
CA ASN A 770 21.45 15.34 0.32
C ASN A 770 20.18 14.52 0.66
N PRO A 771 20.22 13.43 1.43
CA PRO A 771 18.99 12.74 1.82
C PRO A 771 18.10 13.67 2.64
N ILE A 772 16.76 13.55 2.43
CA ILE A 772 15.77 14.33 3.14
C ILE A 772 15.32 13.56 4.38
N GLU A 773 15.46 14.17 5.55
CA GLU A 773 15.13 13.62 6.86
C GLU A 773 14.24 14.58 7.64
N ILE A 774 13.62 14.10 8.73
CA ILE A 774 12.82 14.92 9.65
C ILE A 774 13.61 15.08 10.95
N GLN A 775 13.80 16.32 11.38
CA GLN A 775 14.49 16.66 12.61
C GLN A 775 13.55 17.34 13.59
N ALA A 776 13.59 16.89 14.86
CA ALA A 776 12.92 17.57 15.95
C ALA A 776 13.55 18.96 16.15
N GLN A 777 12.69 19.94 16.40
CA GLN A 777 13.06 21.31 16.75
C GLN A 777 12.56 21.61 18.16
N ALA A 778 12.96 22.75 18.71
CA ALA A 778 12.36 23.29 19.92
C ALA A 778 10.82 23.38 19.84
N ASN A 779 10.16 23.52 20.98
CA ASN A 779 8.71 23.75 21.08
C ASN A 779 7.84 22.65 20.43
N ASN A 780 8.25 21.38 20.50
CA ASN A 780 7.52 20.25 19.93
C ASN A 780 7.23 20.37 18.43
N SER A 781 8.12 21.03 17.68
CA SER A 781 8.02 21.10 16.23
C SER A 781 9.01 20.18 15.52
N ASP A 782 8.72 19.86 14.25
CA ASP A 782 9.57 19.08 13.36
C ASP A 782 9.78 19.84 12.06
N LYS A 783 10.97 19.72 11.45
CA LYS A 783 11.28 20.33 10.16
C LYS A 783 11.90 19.35 9.20
N TYR A 784 11.58 19.47 7.89
CA TYR A 784 12.28 18.74 6.85
C TYR A 784 13.64 19.39 6.57
N ILE A 785 14.68 18.57 6.50
CA ILE A 785 16.06 18.99 6.27
C ILE A 785 16.71 18.12 5.17
N ASN A 786 17.70 18.66 4.45
CA ASN A 786 18.66 17.83 3.75
C ASN A 786 19.84 17.53 4.66
N ALA A 787 20.06 16.29 5.00
CA ALA A 787 21.31 15.84 5.58
C ALA A 787 22.43 15.90 4.52
N LYS A 788 23.69 15.96 4.96
CA LYS A 788 24.84 16.08 4.07
C LYS A 788 25.04 14.86 3.20
N SER A 789 24.98 13.68 3.79
CA SER A 789 25.14 12.38 3.13
C SER A 789 24.45 11.28 3.93
N GLY A 790 24.28 10.12 3.29
CA GLY A 790 23.79 8.93 3.96
C GLY A 790 24.24 7.66 3.24
N THR A 791 24.30 6.57 3.98
CA THR A 791 24.55 5.23 3.41
C THR A 791 23.52 4.24 3.93
N ASN A 792 23.13 3.27 3.11
CA ASN A 792 22.23 2.19 3.50
C ASN A 792 22.71 0.90 2.85
N TYR A 793 22.98 -0.13 3.65
CA TYR A 793 23.43 -1.43 3.16
C TYR A 793 22.87 -2.57 3.99
N GLY A 794 22.80 -3.75 3.41
CA GLY A 794 22.24 -4.88 4.12
C GLY A 794 22.25 -6.18 3.33
N MET A 795 21.68 -7.19 3.97
CA MET A 795 21.51 -8.52 3.41
C MET A 795 20.08 -8.99 3.60
N GLU A 796 19.54 -9.67 2.58
CA GLU A 796 18.20 -10.26 2.60
C GLU A 796 18.33 -11.75 2.28
N ILE A 797 17.63 -12.60 3.05
CA ILE A 797 17.52 -14.04 2.83
C ILE A 797 16.04 -14.35 2.69
N GLU A 798 15.66 -15.08 1.66
CA GLU A 798 14.30 -15.57 1.46
C GLU A 798 14.33 -17.07 1.19
N TYR A 799 13.49 -17.82 1.90
CA TYR A 799 13.33 -19.24 1.74
C TYR A 799 11.86 -19.63 1.71
N ARG A 800 11.46 -20.35 0.68
CA ARG A 800 10.12 -20.90 0.50
C ARG A 800 10.23 -22.33 0.00
N THR A 801 9.61 -23.29 0.68
CA THR A 801 9.69 -24.71 0.32
C THR A 801 8.43 -25.47 0.73
N LEU A 802 8.23 -26.65 0.14
CA LEU A 802 7.29 -27.64 0.64
C LEU A 802 7.95 -28.41 1.81
N ALA A 803 7.19 -28.70 2.86
CA ALA A 803 7.72 -29.45 4.00
C ALA A 803 8.17 -30.86 3.57
N SER A 804 7.50 -31.50 2.60
CA SER A 804 7.92 -32.78 2.04
C SER A 804 9.33 -32.75 1.44
N SER A 805 9.67 -31.65 0.74
CA SER A 805 11.01 -31.47 0.17
C SER A 805 12.07 -31.20 1.24
N MET A 806 11.70 -30.57 2.35
CA MET A 806 12.60 -30.25 3.46
C MET A 806 12.94 -31.49 4.30
N PHE A 807 11.95 -32.33 4.56
CA PHE A 807 12.09 -33.50 5.41
C PHE A 807 12.31 -34.82 4.63
N GLY A 808 12.48 -34.76 3.31
CA GLY A 808 12.80 -35.92 2.46
C GLY A 808 11.69 -36.99 2.42
N SER A 809 10.42 -36.60 2.66
CA SER A 809 9.27 -37.51 2.74
C SER A 809 8.27 -37.21 1.64
N GLU A 810 8.60 -37.63 0.41
CA GLU A 810 7.78 -37.36 -0.78
C GLU A 810 6.43 -38.12 -0.81
N ASN A 811 6.21 -39.09 0.07
CA ASN A 811 4.96 -39.88 0.15
C ASN A 811 4.03 -39.43 1.30
N ASN A 812 4.38 -38.39 2.05
CA ASN A 812 3.56 -37.91 3.14
C ASN A 812 2.70 -36.74 2.65
N LYS A 813 1.42 -37.01 2.37
CA LYS A 813 0.48 -36.03 1.85
C LYS A 813 0.32 -34.79 2.72
N PHE A 814 0.38 -34.92 4.05
CA PHE A 814 0.36 -33.79 4.96
C PHE A 814 1.54 -32.83 4.73
N LEU A 815 2.75 -33.41 4.55
CA LEU A 815 3.95 -32.58 4.28
C LEU A 815 3.97 -32.02 2.85
N GLU A 816 3.34 -32.68 1.88
CA GLU A 816 3.17 -32.12 0.52
C GLU A 816 2.21 -30.93 0.49
N ASP A 817 1.16 -30.96 1.31
CA ASP A 817 0.18 -29.88 1.44
C ASP A 817 0.66 -28.71 2.30
N LEU A 818 1.82 -28.86 3.01
CA LEU A 818 2.39 -27.88 3.91
C LEU A 818 3.52 -27.09 3.23
N THR A 819 3.33 -25.78 3.08
CA THR A 819 4.34 -24.82 2.60
C THR A 819 4.90 -24.03 3.76
N LEU A 820 6.22 -23.96 3.85
CA LEU A 820 6.96 -23.13 4.79
C LEU A 820 7.60 -21.97 4.03
N PHE A 821 7.57 -20.78 4.61
CA PHE A 821 8.28 -19.62 4.07
C PHE A 821 8.84 -18.76 5.21
N THR A 822 10.00 -18.19 4.95
CA THR A 822 10.66 -17.24 5.84
C THR A 822 11.46 -16.24 5.03
N ASN A 823 11.52 -15.00 5.51
CA ASN A 823 12.47 -14.03 5.02
C ASN A 823 13.07 -13.24 6.20
N LEU A 824 14.33 -12.93 6.07
CA LEU A 824 15.11 -12.14 7.02
C LEU A 824 15.87 -11.06 6.26
N SER A 825 15.73 -9.84 6.70
CA SER A 825 16.52 -8.70 6.22
C SER A 825 17.29 -8.11 7.38
N ILE A 826 18.59 -7.95 7.23
CA ILE A 826 19.49 -7.25 8.16
C ILE A 826 19.96 -6.01 7.45
N ILE A 827 19.72 -4.83 8.04
CA ILE A 827 19.87 -3.55 7.39
C ILE A 827 20.63 -2.61 8.31
N ARG A 828 21.56 -1.85 7.75
CA ARG A 828 22.25 -0.77 8.44
C ARG A 828 22.22 0.47 7.57
N SER A 829 21.97 1.59 8.20
CA SER A 829 22.11 2.89 7.57
C SER A 829 22.84 3.87 8.48
N LYS A 830 23.42 4.88 7.88
CA LYS A 830 24.02 6.01 8.56
C LYS A 830 23.64 7.27 7.83
N VAL A 831 23.32 8.32 8.55
CA VAL A 831 23.07 9.65 7.99
C VAL A 831 23.90 10.69 8.73
N ASP A 832 24.53 11.58 7.98
CA ASP A 832 25.31 12.70 8.47
C ASP A 832 24.47 13.98 8.44
N ILE A 833 23.95 14.38 9.60
CA ILE A 833 23.17 15.62 9.79
C ILE A 833 24.00 16.78 10.36
N SER A 834 25.34 16.68 10.37
CA SER A 834 26.26 17.68 10.93
C SER A 834 26.17 19.07 10.27
N ASN A 835 25.61 19.16 9.05
CA ASN A 835 25.37 20.42 8.36
C ASN A 835 24.16 21.22 8.89
N VAL A 836 23.33 20.62 9.74
CA VAL A 836 22.10 21.22 10.26
C VAL A 836 22.16 21.42 11.79
N VAL A 837 22.99 20.62 12.46
CA VAL A 837 23.16 20.63 13.91
C VAL A 837 24.60 20.97 14.24
N ASN A 838 24.82 22.01 15.04
CA ASN A 838 26.15 22.47 15.47
C ASN A 838 26.89 21.51 16.42
N SER A 839 26.65 20.22 16.40
CA SER A 839 27.32 19.26 17.26
C SER A 839 28.09 18.18 16.49
N ALA A 840 29.37 18.06 16.85
CA ALA A 840 30.29 17.03 16.36
C ALA A 840 29.84 15.58 16.75
N ASN A 841 28.85 15.46 17.63
CA ASN A 841 28.42 14.19 18.22
C ASN A 841 27.24 13.50 17.50
N VAL A 842 26.63 14.11 16.45
CA VAL A 842 25.47 13.57 15.73
C VAL A 842 25.87 12.83 14.46
N GLN A 843 27.14 12.52 14.30
CA GLN A 843 27.61 11.65 13.22
C GLN A 843 27.16 10.22 13.48
N ASP A 844 26.62 9.56 12.44
CA ASP A 844 26.31 8.12 12.43
C ASP A 844 24.96 7.68 13.02
N THR A 845 23.91 8.52 12.98
CA THR A 845 22.55 8.05 13.31
C THR A 845 21.95 7.20 12.17
N PRO A 846 21.08 6.21 12.45
CA PRO A 846 20.36 5.48 11.40
C PRO A 846 19.42 6.43 10.63
N MET A 847 19.17 6.15 9.34
CA MET A 847 18.15 6.86 8.57
C MET A 847 16.75 6.62 9.16
N GLN A 848 15.87 7.61 9.05
CA GLN A 848 14.50 7.54 9.57
C GLN A 848 13.73 6.34 9.03
N GLY A 849 13.04 5.61 9.91
CA GLY A 849 12.26 4.42 9.60
C GLY A 849 13.08 3.13 9.47
N GLN A 850 14.41 3.19 9.51
CA GLN A 850 15.26 2.02 9.40
C GLN A 850 15.14 1.14 10.63
N SER A 851 14.67 -0.10 10.42
CA SER A 851 14.76 -1.19 11.39
C SER A 851 16.03 -2.01 11.11
N PRO A 852 16.84 -2.34 12.13
CA PRO A 852 18.07 -3.12 11.93
C PRO A 852 17.80 -4.52 11.40
N TYR A 853 16.62 -5.06 11.63
CA TYR A 853 16.16 -6.31 11.03
C TYR A 853 14.65 -6.34 10.83
N VAL A 854 14.24 -7.06 9.80
CA VAL A 854 12.84 -7.44 9.55
C VAL A 854 12.81 -8.95 9.34
N PHE A 855 12.02 -9.66 10.13
CA PHE A 855 11.86 -11.10 10.05
C PHE A 855 10.40 -11.48 9.85
N ASN A 856 10.13 -12.25 8.81
CA ASN A 856 8.84 -12.86 8.55
C ASN A 856 9.00 -14.37 8.49
N ALA A 857 8.07 -15.08 9.11
CA ALA A 857 7.95 -16.52 8.98
C ALA A 857 6.48 -16.91 8.87
N GLY A 858 6.21 -17.94 8.10
CA GLY A 858 4.84 -18.42 7.97
C GLY A 858 4.79 -19.85 7.49
N LEU A 859 3.66 -20.44 7.78
CA LEU A 859 3.30 -21.76 7.29
C LEU A 859 1.90 -21.70 6.66
N GLN A 860 1.71 -22.46 5.59
CA GLN A 860 0.44 -22.57 4.88
C GLN A 860 0.18 -24.04 4.60
N TYR A 861 -0.88 -24.57 5.17
CA TYR A 861 -1.40 -25.92 4.90
C TYR A 861 -2.65 -25.83 4.05
N MET A 862 -2.77 -26.65 3.02
CA MET A 862 -3.98 -26.71 2.19
C MET A 862 -4.22 -28.13 1.71
N ASN A 863 -5.19 -28.80 2.30
CA ASN A 863 -5.68 -30.10 1.84
C ASN A 863 -7.00 -29.93 1.08
N LYS A 864 -6.95 -30.13 -0.24
CA LYS A 864 -8.12 -29.98 -1.12
C LYS A 864 -9.15 -31.08 -0.94
N GLU A 865 -8.74 -32.31 -0.59
CA GLU A 865 -9.64 -33.45 -0.43
C GLU A 865 -10.45 -33.30 0.84
N LEU A 866 -9.79 -32.95 1.94
CA LEU A 866 -10.47 -32.68 3.20
C LEU A 866 -11.13 -31.29 3.22
N GLY A 867 -10.83 -30.42 2.25
CA GLY A 867 -11.35 -29.06 2.16
C GLY A 867 -10.95 -28.19 3.34
N TRP A 868 -9.73 -28.34 3.90
CA TRP A 868 -9.19 -27.52 4.96
C TRP A 868 -8.00 -26.68 4.47
N SER A 869 -7.95 -25.44 4.92
CA SER A 869 -6.77 -24.59 4.78
C SER A 869 -6.46 -23.91 6.10
N PHE A 870 -5.18 -23.89 6.47
CA PHE A 870 -4.68 -23.20 7.66
C PHE A 870 -3.47 -22.37 7.29
N SER A 871 -3.35 -21.18 7.85
CA SER A 871 -2.11 -20.39 7.78
C SER A 871 -1.80 -19.71 9.11
N ALA A 872 -0.52 -19.64 9.42
CA ALA A 872 0.03 -18.85 10.51
C ALA A 872 1.14 -17.97 9.96
N ASN A 873 1.13 -16.69 10.30
CA ASN A 873 2.08 -15.71 9.81
C ASN A 873 2.60 -14.88 10.96
N MET A 874 3.91 -14.81 11.10
CA MET A 874 4.61 -14.01 12.09
C MET A 874 5.42 -12.93 11.38
N ASN A 875 5.35 -11.70 11.89
CA ASN A 875 6.17 -10.57 11.48
C ASN A 875 6.85 -9.99 12.72
N LYS A 876 8.17 -9.81 12.67
CA LYS A 876 8.96 -9.15 13.70
C LYS A 876 9.83 -8.07 13.08
N ILE A 877 9.75 -6.86 13.63
CA ILE A 877 10.61 -5.72 13.29
C ILE A 877 11.47 -5.37 14.49
N GLY A 878 12.71 -4.91 14.25
CA GLY A 878 13.59 -4.36 15.29
C GLY A 878 13.18 -2.93 15.67
N ASN A 879 13.84 -2.36 16.67
CA ASN A 879 13.67 -0.95 17.02
C ASN A 879 14.03 -0.06 15.82
N ARG A 880 13.33 1.05 15.64
CA ARG A 880 13.61 1.98 14.54
C ARG A 880 13.43 3.42 14.96
N ILE A 881 14.28 4.30 14.41
CA ILE A 881 14.17 5.73 14.65
C ILE A 881 12.95 6.30 13.93
N ALA A 882 12.15 7.07 14.66
CA ALA A 882 10.96 7.74 14.15
C ALA A 882 11.21 9.22 13.82
N ILE A 883 11.97 9.93 14.69
CA ILE A 883 12.32 11.34 14.53
C ILE A 883 13.75 11.52 15.06
N HIS A 884 14.61 12.18 14.28
CA HIS A 884 15.97 12.53 14.74
C HIS A 884 15.92 13.55 15.87
N GLY A 885 16.78 13.35 16.86
CA GLY A 885 16.94 14.30 17.95
C GLY A 885 17.60 15.62 17.50
N ASN A 886 17.53 16.59 18.37
CA ASN A 886 18.26 17.85 18.29
C ASN A 886 19.22 17.93 19.48
N GLN A 887 20.51 18.24 19.23
CA GLN A 887 21.54 18.38 20.28
C GLN A 887 22.12 19.78 20.26
N VAL A 888 21.27 20.79 20.16
CA VAL A 888 21.72 22.18 20.36
C VAL A 888 21.91 22.39 21.85
N GLN A 889 23.10 22.92 22.25
CA GLN A 889 23.41 23.15 23.64
C GLN A 889 22.33 24.03 24.31
N GLY A 890 21.67 23.51 25.32
CA GLY A 890 20.55 24.17 26.02
C GLY A 890 19.17 23.84 25.47
N ASP A 891 19.06 23.00 24.41
CA ASP A 891 17.81 22.53 23.82
C ASP A 891 18.00 21.09 23.30
N GLU A 892 18.41 20.20 24.19
CA GLU A 892 18.70 18.80 23.87
C GLU A 892 17.40 17.98 23.82
N ASN A 893 16.97 17.58 22.61
CA ASN A 893 15.86 16.67 22.43
C ASN A 893 16.38 15.30 21.97
N PRO A 894 16.30 14.22 22.79
CA PRO A 894 16.68 12.88 22.37
C PRO A 894 15.84 12.38 21.19
N ALA A 895 16.40 11.49 20.39
CA ALA A 895 15.70 10.89 19.28
C ALA A 895 14.55 10.02 19.74
N PHE A 896 13.44 10.04 18.99
CA PHE A 896 12.28 9.17 19.23
C PHE A 896 12.41 7.85 18.47
N TRP A 897 12.22 6.76 19.16
CA TRP A 897 12.33 5.39 18.64
C TRP A 897 11.05 4.61 18.80
N GLU A 898 10.67 3.84 17.76
CA GLU A 898 9.62 2.81 17.85
C GLU A 898 10.24 1.50 18.34
N LYS A 899 9.65 0.92 19.38
CA LYS A 899 10.12 -0.33 19.99
C LYS A 899 9.80 -1.54 19.10
N SER A 900 10.69 -2.53 19.12
CA SER A 900 10.49 -3.81 18.44
C SER A 900 9.20 -4.50 18.87
N ARG A 901 8.46 -5.06 17.91
CA ARG A 901 7.22 -5.82 18.18
C ARG A 901 7.09 -7.07 17.32
N ILE A 902 6.27 -8.01 17.78
CA ILE A 902 5.97 -9.27 17.11
C ILE A 902 4.47 -9.32 16.81
N LEU A 903 4.09 -9.45 15.56
CA LEU A 903 2.71 -9.66 15.14
C LEU A 903 2.52 -11.11 14.72
N LEU A 904 1.48 -11.78 15.24
CA LEU A 904 1.11 -13.15 14.89
C LEU A 904 -0.34 -13.16 14.43
N ASP A 905 -0.56 -13.61 13.19
CA ASP A 905 -1.85 -13.72 12.56
C ASP A 905 -2.14 -15.17 12.16
N LEU A 906 -3.37 -15.63 12.39
CA LEU A 906 -3.82 -16.97 12.04
C LEU A 906 -5.05 -16.91 11.13
N GLN A 907 -5.15 -17.88 10.21
CA GLN A 907 -6.37 -18.11 9.42
C GLN A 907 -6.67 -19.60 9.35
N LEU A 908 -7.93 -19.96 9.55
CA LEU A 908 -8.47 -21.29 9.33
C LEU A 908 -9.64 -21.18 8.34
N ALA A 909 -9.61 -21.96 7.27
CA ALA A 909 -10.71 -22.01 6.31
C ALA A 909 -11.19 -23.43 6.06
N LYS A 910 -12.49 -23.54 5.84
CA LYS A 910 -13.17 -24.80 5.46
C LYS A 910 -14.00 -24.60 4.20
N PHE A 911 -13.78 -25.48 3.23
CA PHE A 911 -14.47 -25.49 1.94
C PHE A 911 -15.57 -26.56 1.94
N PHE A 912 -16.71 -26.21 1.35
CA PHE A 912 -17.87 -27.05 1.19
C PHE A 912 -18.40 -26.94 -0.25
N LEU A 913 -19.33 -27.84 -0.62
CA LEU A 913 -20.03 -27.82 -1.92
C LEU A 913 -19.07 -27.78 -3.12
N LYS A 914 -18.01 -28.59 -3.11
CA LYS A 914 -16.99 -28.64 -4.16
C LYS A 914 -16.33 -27.24 -4.38
N ASP A 915 -15.88 -26.64 -3.29
CA ASP A 915 -15.21 -25.34 -3.22
C ASP A 915 -16.10 -24.12 -3.56
N LYS A 916 -17.42 -24.29 -3.68
CA LYS A 916 -18.34 -23.16 -3.89
C LYS A 916 -18.59 -22.35 -2.62
N LEU A 917 -18.61 -22.97 -1.45
CA LEU A 917 -18.85 -22.30 -0.18
C LEU A 917 -17.61 -22.44 0.70
N GLU A 918 -17.12 -21.30 1.20
CA GLU A 918 -15.95 -21.24 2.06
C GLU A 918 -16.26 -20.44 3.33
N PHE A 919 -15.93 -21.01 4.49
CA PHE A 919 -15.92 -20.33 5.78
C PHE A 919 -14.47 -20.03 6.16
N ARG A 920 -14.19 -18.79 6.55
CA ARG A 920 -12.87 -18.33 7.05
C ARG A 920 -13.00 -17.79 8.45
N PHE A 921 -12.19 -18.31 9.35
CA PHE A 921 -11.97 -17.75 10.67
C PHE A 921 -10.58 -17.18 10.74
N ASN A 922 -10.44 -15.90 11.16
CA ASN A 922 -9.16 -15.23 11.26
C ASN A 922 -8.95 -14.69 12.66
N VAL A 923 -7.70 -14.71 13.12
CA VAL A 923 -7.21 -14.02 14.32
C VAL A 923 -6.07 -13.12 13.92
N GLN A 924 -6.20 -11.81 14.12
CA GLN A 924 -5.15 -10.83 13.87
C GLN A 924 -4.60 -10.31 15.20
N ASN A 925 -3.28 -10.05 15.26
CA ASN A 925 -2.57 -9.61 16.46
C ASN A 925 -2.86 -10.50 17.68
N LEU A 926 -2.71 -11.83 17.51
CA LEU A 926 -3.00 -12.83 18.56
C LEU A 926 -2.26 -12.53 19.87
N LEU A 927 -1.06 -11.98 19.79
CA LEU A 927 -0.20 -11.67 20.95
C LEU A 927 -0.55 -10.34 21.63
N ALA A 928 -1.59 -9.63 21.16
CA ALA A 928 -2.02 -8.33 21.70
C ALA A 928 -0.86 -7.32 21.85
N GLN A 929 0.07 -7.28 20.88
CA GLN A 929 1.25 -6.42 20.95
C GLN A 929 0.89 -4.95 20.88
N ASP A 930 1.40 -4.18 21.84
CA ASP A 930 1.29 -2.72 21.91
C ASP A 930 2.25 -2.05 20.89
N LEU A 931 2.02 -0.79 20.63
CA LEU A 931 2.90 0.09 19.86
C LEU A 931 3.52 1.09 20.84
N ASP A 932 4.80 0.91 21.11
CA ASP A 932 5.55 1.70 22.07
C ASP A 932 6.57 2.58 21.36
N PHE A 933 6.67 3.85 21.82
CA PHE A 933 7.73 4.78 21.44
C PHE A 933 8.46 5.26 22.68
N TYR A 934 9.78 5.44 22.56
CA TYR A 934 10.65 5.90 23.65
C TYR A 934 11.65 6.94 23.16
N GLN A 935 12.10 7.79 24.07
CA GLN A 935 13.30 8.61 23.92
C GLN A 935 14.48 7.79 24.39
N ASN A 936 15.49 7.69 23.55
CA ASN A 936 16.72 6.97 23.88
C ASN A 936 17.67 7.93 24.59
N ASN A 937 17.82 7.74 25.90
CA ASN A 937 18.66 8.55 26.79
C ASN A 937 20.01 7.88 27.08
N ASP A 938 20.36 6.75 26.42
CA ASP A 938 21.61 6.02 26.64
C ASP A 938 22.82 6.97 26.48
N LEU A 939 23.46 7.25 27.58
CA LEU A 939 24.74 7.95 27.57
C LEU A 939 25.86 7.04 27.05
N PRO A 940 26.86 7.59 26.29
CA PRO A 940 28.00 6.80 25.85
C PRO A 940 28.74 6.20 27.04
N GLY A 941 28.67 4.90 27.27
CA GLY A 941 29.44 4.20 28.28
C GLY A 941 28.73 3.23 29.20
N THR A 942 27.42 3.08 29.13
CA THR A 942 26.66 2.16 30.00
C THR A 942 26.50 0.77 29.38
N GLU A 943 26.89 -0.24 30.11
CA GLU A 943 26.83 -1.69 29.91
C GLU A 943 27.36 -2.29 28.59
N GLU A 944 28.59 -2.78 28.66
CA GLU A 944 29.19 -3.65 27.64
C GLU A 944 28.54 -5.05 27.63
N ILE A 945 27.75 -5.36 26.61
CA ILE A 945 27.20 -6.72 26.39
C ILE A 945 28.33 -7.63 25.90
N LYS A 946 28.66 -8.72 26.63
CA LYS A 946 29.74 -9.64 26.32
C LYS A 946 29.28 -10.96 25.69
N GLY A 947 30.15 -11.64 24.94
CA GLY A 947 29.94 -12.99 24.43
C GLY A 947 29.02 -13.10 23.23
N PHE A 948 28.31 -14.23 23.12
CA PHE A 948 27.40 -14.49 21.97
C PHE A 948 26.28 -13.48 21.85
N LYS A 949 25.78 -12.94 22.97
CA LYS A 949 24.75 -11.89 22.97
C LYS A 949 25.29 -10.58 22.35
N ALA A 950 26.54 -10.22 22.61
CA ALA A 950 27.21 -9.09 21.98
C ALA A 950 27.38 -9.28 20.46
N PHE A 951 27.77 -10.49 20.05
CA PHE A 951 27.88 -10.84 18.63
C PHE A 951 26.52 -10.73 17.93
N VAL A 952 25.46 -11.28 18.49
CA VAL A 952 24.10 -11.21 17.97
C VAL A 952 23.64 -9.74 17.88
N ASN A 953 23.84 -8.97 18.95
CA ASN A 953 23.51 -7.53 18.96
C ASN A 953 24.29 -6.78 17.89
N LYS A 954 25.61 -6.97 17.81
CA LYS A 954 26.47 -6.35 16.80
C LYS A 954 26.03 -6.69 15.37
N VAL A 955 25.60 -7.92 15.13
CA VAL A 955 25.09 -8.35 13.82
C VAL A 955 23.74 -7.73 13.49
N PHE A 956 22.80 -7.66 14.44
CA PHE A 956 21.44 -7.23 14.21
C PHE A 956 21.22 -5.72 14.41
N THR A 957 21.95 -5.07 15.30
CA THR A 957 21.79 -3.64 15.59
C THR A 957 22.97 -2.79 15.14
N GLY A 958 24.13 -3.40 14.86
CA GLY A 958 25.37 -2.68 14.57
C GLY A 958 26.13 -2.23 15.81
N ASP A 959 25.56 -2.44 16.98
CA ASP A 959 26.04 -1.91 18.25
C ASP A 959 26.36 -3.03 19.24
N SER A 960 27.59 -3.09 19.71
CA SER A 960 28.03 -4.03 20.74
C SER A 960 27.52 -3.66 22.14
N GLN A 961 27.08 -2.42 22.32
CA GLN A 961 26.66 -1.84 23.61
C GLN A 961 25.15 -1.67 23.75
N ASN A 962 24.35 -2.07 22.75
CA ASN A 962 22.89 -1.91 22.74
C ASN A 962 22.40 -0.46 22.87
N LYS A 963 23.20 0.51 22.40
CA LYS A 963 22.87 1.95 22.48
C LYS A 963 21.53 2.33 21.87
N ASN A 964 21.02 1.54 20.91
CA ASN A 964 19.74 1.74 20.22
C ASN A 964 18.66 0.78 20.72
N GLY A 965 18.90 0.05 21.79
CA GLY A 965 17.92 -0.84 22.42
C GLY A 965 17.11 -0.12 23.50
N TYR A 966 15.84 -0.45 23.68
CA TYR A 966 15.06 0.08 24.81
C TYR A 966 15.58 -0.47 26.14
N ASN A 967 15.98 0.44 27.03
CA ASN A 967 16.36 0.16 28.40
C ASN A 967 15.34 0.78 29.36
N SER A 968 14.56 -0.02 30.07
CA SER A 968 13.50 0.46 30.96
C SER A 968 13.97 1.27 32.17
N HIS A 969 15.29 1.30 32.44
CA HIS A 969 15.89 2.05 33.55
C HIS A 969 16.45 3.41 33.13
N GLU A 970 16.74 3.57 31.83
CA GLU A 970 17.43 4.75 31.32
C GLU A 970 16.60 5.49 30.27
N ASP A 971 15.73 4.77 29.52
CA ASP A 971 14.96 5.35 28.43
C ASP A 971 13.54 5.72 28.90
N ASP A 972 13.07 6.84 28.37
CA ASP A 972 11.76 7.38 28.67
C ASP A 972 10.70 6.89 27.71
N LEU A 973 9.67 6.18 28.18
CA LEU A 973 8.55 5.74 27.39
C LEU A 973 7.63 6.94 27.09
N VAL A 974 7.59 7.38 25.85
CA VAL A 974 6.85 8.57 25.41
C VAL A 974 5.41 8.25 25.06
N TRP A 975 5.18 7.20 24.24
CA TRP A 975 3.85 6.76 23.84
C TRP A 975 3.74 5.25 23.92
N LYS A 976 2.60 4.80 24.45
CA LYS A 976 2.24 3.38 24.49
C LYS A 976 0.79 3.21 24.07
N THR A 977 0.56 2.68 22.87
CA THR A 977 -0.77 2.44 22.34
C THR A 977 -1.13 0.97 22.40
N LYS A 978 -2.25 0.65 23.06
CA LYS A 978 -2.76 -0.71 23.20
C LYS A 978 -3.68 -1.07 22.05
N PHE A 979 -3.49 -2.27 21.48
CA PHE A 979 -4.33 -2.88 20.45
C PHE A 979 -4.77 -4.27 20.87
N GLY A 980 -6.09 -4.52 20.89
CA GLY A 980 -6.61 -5.86 21.18
C GLY A 980 -6.54 -6.78 19.94
N PRO A 981 -6.51 -8.11 20.16
CA PRO A 981 -6.72 -9.08 19.10
C PRO A 981 -8.07 -8.89 18.40
N THR A 982 -8.08 -9.16 17.09
CA THR A 982 -9.32 -9.14 16.29
C THR A 982 -9.62 -10.52 15.74
N LEU A 983 -10.79 -11.06 16.11
CA LEU A 983 -11.32 -12.30 15.56
C LEU A 983 -12.32 -11.94 14.45
N SER A 984 -12.29 -12.65 13.32
CA SER A 984 -13.28 -12.41 12.26
C SER A 984 -13.72 -13.71 11.60
N LEU A 985 -15.00 -13.73 11.20
CA LEU A 985 -15.63 -14.81 10.46
C LEU A 985 -16.09 -14.27 9.11
N GLY A 986 -15.72 -14.96 8.04
CA GLY A 986 -16.14 -14.65 6.67
C GLY A 986 -16.79 -15.85 6.00
N VAL A 987 -17.81 -15.59 5.20
CA VAL A 987 -18.48 -16.57 4.36
C VAL A 987 -18.35 -16.12 2.91
N TYR A 988 -17.82 -16.98 2.06
CA TYR A 988 -17.59 -16.73 0.63
C TYR A 988 -18.38 -17.76 -0.17
N TYR A 989 -19.17 -17.29 -1.13
CA TYR A 989 -19.93 -18.17 -2.03
C TYR A 989 -19.56 -17.86 -3.49
N ASN A 990 -19.11 -18.91 -4.19
CA ASN A 990 -18.78 -18.89 -5.62
C ASN A 990 -19.88 -19.62 -6.41
N PHE A 991 -20.54 -18.89 -7.30
CA PHE A 991 -21.64 -19.41 -8.13
C PHE A 991 -21.15 -20.34 -9.24
#